data_90afa2445825b9588e014f54899f4350
#
_entry.id   90afa2445825b9588e014f54899f4350
#
_cell.length_a   1.000
_cell.length_b   1.000
_cell.length_c   1.000
_cell.angle_alpha   90.00
_cell.angle_beta   90.00
_cell.angle_gamma   90.00
#
_symmetry.space_group_name_H-M   'P 1'
#
loop_
_entity.id
_entity.type
_entity.pdbx_description
1 polymer ?
#
loop_
_entity_poly.entity_id
_entity_poly.type
_entity_poly.pdbx_seq_one_letter_code
_entity_poly.pdbx_strand_id
1 'polypeptide(L)'
;MAPPNDPVHSTFNVSKTHKKDNLFELSDGKLFVKNIPLLFDVPSNVSFSTFSSICQTSRAPLPLFHCAHSTSFKGGFLGFSKEEPSHHLMNSLGKFTGRDFLSIFRFKTWWSTQWVGHSGSDLQMETQWVLLDVPEIKSYVIIIPIIEGKFRSALHPGTDGHVLVCAESGSSQVKASSFRAIVYVHVSDNPYSLMKEAYTALRVYLNTFKLLEEKSVPSFVDKFGWCTWDAFYLTVEPAGVWQGVKEFAQGGVSPRFLIIDDGWQSINFDDQDPHEDAKNLVLGGTQMTARLHRLDEGEKFRKYKAGSLLGPHPPLFEPKKPKMLISKAIEIEHAEKARDKANQSGVTDLSQFDIQIEKLKKELNEMFGGDQQNSPQPMCKNGEELQFNSQGCESGSCNSEDTGMKVFTRDLRTHFKGLDDIYVWHALCGAWGGVRPGTTHLNTKIIPCKLSQGLDGTMDDLAVIKIAEGGIGLVHPDQADDFYDSMHSYLSEVGITGVKVDVIHTLEYVGEEYGGRVELAKKYYNGLSKSLAKNFNGTGLISSMQQCNDFLLLGTKQISMGRVGDDFWFQDPNGDPNGVYWLQGVHMIHCAYNSMWMGQIIQPDWDMFQSDHVCAKFHAASRAVCGGPVYVSDSLDGHDFDLLRKLVFPDGTIPKCQYFALPTRDCIFKNPLFDGKTTLKIWNLNKYGGVIGAFNCQGAGWDPKRKRIRGYSNCYKPMTGSVHVNDIEWDQLKEASEMGKAEEYAVYLNQAEKLFLTKPTTDKIPIPIAKFAPIGLTNMFNSGGAIQGLQYEEATGEGANCASAKVEVKGGGKFLAYTSVLPSKCYLNGAEVEFEWTSQDGKLILNLPWIEETSGISSLTFIF
;
A
#
# COMPACT_ATOMS: atom_id res chain seq x y z
N MET A 1 -51.94 5.59 31.83
CA MET A 1 -52.54 6.58 30.96
C MET A 1 -51.47 7.67 30.77
N ALA A 2 -50.85 7.70 29.64
CA ALA A 2 -49.96 8.80 29.19
C ALA A 2 -50.49 9.28 27.84
N PRO A 3 -50.55 10.58 27.57
CA PRO A 3 -51.12 11.11 26.34
C PRO A 3 -50.14 10.98 25.16
N PRO A 4 -50.61 10.94 23.93
CA PRO A 4 -49.77 10.80 22.74
C PRO A 4 -49.10 12.11 22.37
N ASN A 5 -47.81 12.06 22.05
CA ASN A 5 -47.09 13.16 21.47
C ASN A 5 -47.28 13.19 19.95
N ASP A 6 -47.86 14.29 19.46
CA ASP A 6 -47.91 14.63 18.04
C ASP A 6 -46.55 14.95 17.45
N PRO A 7 -46.27 14.56 16.18
CA PRO A 7 -45.04 14.94 15.54
C PRO A 7 -45.09 16.38 15.05
N VAL A 8 -44.19 17.18 15.57
CA VAL A 8 -43.94 18.55 15.08
C VAL A 8 -43.33 18.49 13.68
N HIS A 9 -44.15 18.77 12.66
CA HIS A 9 -43.69 19.10 11.33
C HIS A 9 -42.96 20.43 11.34
N SER A 10 -41.64 20.45 11.47
CA SER A 10 -40.84 21.63 11.13
C SER A 10 -40.66 21.68 9.61
N THR A 11 -41.44 22.47 8.94
CA THR A 11 -41.21 22.92 7.58
C THR A 11 -40.00 23.84 7.58
N PHE A 12 -38.79 23.27 7.28
CA PHE A 12 -37.64 24.09 6.96
C PHE A 12 -37.88 24.78 5.61
N ASN A 13 -38.07 26.08 5.64
CA ASN A 13 -37.97 26.95 4.46
C ASN A 13 -36.54 26.83 3.90
N VAL A 14 -36.37 26.03 2.85
CA VAL A 14 -35.18 26.06 2.02
C VAL A 14 -35.14 27.42 1.34
N SER A 15 -34.28 28.30 1.81
CA SER A 15 -33.95 29.54 1.11
C SER A 15 -33.60 29.17 -0.34
N LYS A 16 -34.16 29.93 -1.31
CA LYS A 16 -33.82 29.83 -2.73
C LYS A 16 -32.35 30.18 -2.89
N THR A 17 -31.44 29.18 -2.67
CA THR A 17 -30.08 29.25 -3.17
C THR A 17 -30.18 29.19 -4.69
N HIS A 18 -29.62 30.17 -5.38
CA HIS A 18 -29.45 30.16 -6.82
C HIS A 18 -28.83 28.80 -7.19
N LYS A 19 -29.58 27.98 -7.97
CA LYS A 19 -29.01 26.74 -8.54
C LYS A 19 -27.82 27.21 -9.39
N LYS A 20 -26.58 26.92 -8.96
CA LYS A 20 -25.44 27.09 -9.84
C LYS A 20 -25.63 26.11 -11.00
N ASP A 21 -25.58 26.63 -12.23
CA ASP A 21 -25.63 25.79 -13.43
C ASP A 21 -24.44 24.80 -13.40
N ASN A 22 -24.66 23.59 -13.88
CA ASN A 22 -23.60 22.57 -13.96
C ASN A 22 -22.46 23.07 -14.86
N LEU A 23 -21.20 22.84 -14.45
CA LEU A 23 -20.03 23.27 -15.22
C LEU A 23 -19.76 22.38 -16.44
N PHE A 24 -20.41 21.20 -16.52
CA PHE A 24 -20.33 20.31 -17.69
C PHE A 24 -21.62 20.40 -18.50
N GLU A 25 -21.46 20.38 -19.82
CA GLU A 25 -22.56 20.34 -20.80
C GLU A 25 -22.19 19.41 -21.96
N LEU A 26 -23.15 18.60 -22.41
CA LEU A 26 -23.02 17.78 -23.61
C LEU A 26 -23.94 18.34 -24.67
N SER A 27 -23.36 18.91 -25.73
CA SER A 27 -24.08 19.49 -26.87
C SER A 27 -23.26 19.39 -28.15
N ASP A 28 -23.92 19.29 -29.30
CA ASP A 28 -23.31 19.26 -30.64
C ASP A 28 -22.15 18.28 -30.78
N GLY A 29 -22.27 17.06 -30.22
CA GLY A 29 -21.23 16.05 -30.26
C GLY A 29 -19.96 16.41 -29.48
N LYS A 30 -20.04 17.31 -28.49
CA LYS A 30 -18.91 17.71 -27.64
C LYS A 30 -19.31 17.74 -26.17
N LEU A 31 -18.38 17.30 -25.32
CA LEU A 31 -18.47 17.52 -23.88
C LEU A 31 -17.69 18.78 -23.54
N PHE A 32 -18.39 19.76 -22.99
CA PHE A 32 -17.82 21.03 -22.52
C PHE A 32 -17.61 21.03 -21.02
N VAL A 33 -16.59 21.78 -20.56
CA VAL A 33 -16.37 22.18 -19.17
C VAL A 33 -16.17 23.70 -19.11
N LYS A 34 -16.99 24.42 -18.37
CA LYS A 34 -16.96 25.90 -18.33
C LYS A 34 -16.86 26.53 -19.74
N ASN A 35 -17.65 26.05 -20.69
CA ASN A 35 -17.67 26.43 -22.13
C ASN A 35 -16.41 26.09 -22.95
N ILE A 36 -15.42 25.37 -22.38
CA ILE A 36 -14.27 24.86 -23.11
C ILE A 36 -14.55 23.42 -23.55
N PRO A 37 -14.41 23.08 -24.83
CA PRO A 37 -14.60 21.71 -25.29
C PRO A 37 -13.48 20.80 -24.74
N LEU A 38 -13.90 19.77 -24.03
CA LEU A 38 -13.02 18.76 -23.41
C LEU A 38 -12.88 17.53 -24.29
N LEU A 39 -14.02 17.00 -24.78
CA LEU A 39 -14.08 15.88 -25.71
C LEU A 39 -14.81 16.29 -26.97
N PHE A 40 -14.30 15.89 -28.12
CA PHE A 40 -14.88 16.10 -29.45
C PHE A 40 -15.41 14.76 -30.01
N ASP A 41 -16.24 14.82 -31.02
CA ASP A 41 -16.80 13.65 -31.70
C ASP A 41 -17.42 12.63 -30.70
N VAL A 42 -18.12 13.18 -29.69
CA VAL A 42 -18.88 12.37 -28.74
C VAL A 42 -20.06 11.73 -29.48
N PRO A 43 -20.17 10.39 -29.50
CA PRO A 43 -21.25 9.72 -30.20
C PRO A 43 -22.64 10.09 -29.66
N SER A 44 -23.66 10.08 -30.51
CA SER A 44 -25.05 10.39 -30.16
C SER A 44 -25.70 9.44 -29.15
N ASN A 45 -25.13 8.24 -28.99
CA ASN A 45 -25.55 7.26 -27.99
C ASN A 45 -24.94 7.47 -26.61
N VAL A 46 -24.09 8.50 -26.45
CA VAL A 46 -23.57 8.94 -25.12
C VAL A 46 -24.50 9.97 -24.51
N SER A 47 -24.75 9.84 -23.24
CA SER A 47 -25.58 10.76 -22.44
C SER A 47 -24.81 11.36 -21.29
N PHE A 48 -25.17 12.57 -20.88
CA PHE A 48 -24.66 13.23 -19.67
C PHE A 48 -25.79 13.44 -18.67
N SER A 49 -25.52 13.13 -17.41
CA SER A 49 -26.44 13.32 -16.28
C SER A 49 -25.75 14.08 -15.16
N THR A 50 -26.38 15.13 -14.65
CA THR A 50 -25.85 15.87 -13.50
C THR A 50 -25.86 15.00 -12.23
N PHE A 51 -24.96 15.26 -11.30
CA PHE A 51 -24.96 14.57 -10.01
C PHE A 51 -26.33 14.67 -9.32
N SER A 52 -26.91 15.87 -9.27
CA SER A 52 -28.20 16.12 -8.63
C SER A 52 -29.38 15.43 -9.31
N SER A 53 -29.29 15.10 -10.61
CA SER A 53 -30.38 14.38 -11.32
C SER A 53 -30.36 12.87 -11.02
N ILE A 54 -29.20 12.33 -10.68
CA ILE A 54 -29.04 10.89 -10.36
C ILE A 54 -29.10 10.64 -8.87
N CYS A 55 -28.43 11.47 -8.06
CA CYS A 55 -28.30 11.30 -6.61
C CYS A 55 -29.19 12.29 -5.86
N GLN A 56 -30.52 12.06 -5.82
CA GLN A 56 -31.46 12.89 -5.08
C GLN A 56 -31.49 12.58 -3.59
N THR A 57 -31.26 11.32 -3.23
CA THR A 57 -31.20 10.84 -1.85
C THR A 57 -30.01 9.90 -1.68
N SER A 58 -29.39 9.89 -0.50
CA SER A 58 -28.28 9.00 -0.20
C SER A 58 -28.43 8.39 1.20
N ARG A 59 -27.89 7.17 1.36
CA ARG A 59 -27.69 6.52 2.66
C ARG A 59 -26.37 6.95 3.34
N ALA A 60 -25.60 7.83 2.70
CA ALA A 60 -24.39 8.39 3.30
C ALA A 60 -24.73 9.32 4.48
N PRO A 61 -23.83 9.57 5.43
CA PRO A 61 -24.00 10.53 6.51
C PRO A 61 -24.37 11.92 5.96
N LEU A 62 -25.28 12.63 6.64
CA LEU A 62 -25.76 13.95 6.21
C LEU A 62 -24.64 14.96 5.94
N PRO A 63 -23.59 15.12 6.77
CA PRO A 63 -22.50 16.03 6.48
C PRO A 63 -21.78 15.72 5.16
N LEU A 64 -21.54 14.44 4.88
CA LEU A 64 -20.91 14.00 3.64
C LEU A 64 -21.81 14.23 2.42
N PHE A 65 -23.11 13.94 2.55
CA PHE A 65 -24.11 14.22 1.53
C PHE A 65 -24.17 15.74 1.21
N HIS A 66 -24.17 16.59 2.21
CA HIS A 66 -24.14 18.05 2.03
C HIS A 66 -22.84 18.51 1.36
N CYS A 67 -21.70 17.95 1.74
CA CYS A 67 -20.40 18.21 1.10
C CYS A 67 -20.44 17.87 -0.39
N ALA A 68 -20.87 16.66 -0.76
CA ALA A 68 -21.01 16.24 -2.15
C ALA A 68 -22.01 17.12 -2.94
N HIS A 69 -23.11 17.51 -2.32
CA HIS A 69 -24.08 18.41 -2.94
C HIS A 69 -23.54 19.84 -3.15
N SER A 70 -22.71 20.35 -2.26
CA SER A 70 -22.12 21.70 -2.38
C SER A 70 -21.18 21.80 -3.59
N THR A 71 -20.57 20.69 -4.02
CA THR A 71 -19.70 20.60 -5.20
C THR A 71 -20.37 19.92 -6.41
N SER A 72 -21.64 19.55 -6.31
CA SER A 72 -22.36 18.73 -7.31
C SER A 72 -22.42 19.37 -8.70
N PHE A 73 -22.37 20.68 -8.79
CA PHE A 73 -22.32 21.43 -10.06
C PHE A 73 -20.98 21.30 -10.78
N LYS A 74 -19.95 20.85 -10.08
CA LYS A 74 -18.60 20.60 -10.62
C LYS A 74 -18.45 19.23 -11.28
N GLY A 75 -19.45 18.33 -11.22
CA GLY A 75 -19.34 16.96 -11.73
C GLY A 75 -20.65 16.42 -12.29
N GLY A 76 -20.54 15.27 -12.94
CA GLY A 76 -21.66 14.51 -13.47
C GLY A 76 -21.25 13.16 -14.03
N PHE A 77 -22.18 12.45 -14.62
CA PHE A 77 -22.03 11.10 -15.11
C PHE A 77 -22.21 11.01 -16.62
N LEU A 78 -21.36 10.21 -17.25
CA LEU A 78 -21.54 9.79 -18.63
C LEU A 78 -22.10 8.37 -18.64
N GLY A 79 -23.07 8.16 -19.50
CA GLY A 79 -23.65 6.86 -19.84
C GLY A 79 -23.63 6.65 -21.35
N PHE A 80 -23.98 5.46 -21.78
CA PHE A 80 -24.16 5.14 -23.20
C PHE A 80 -25.19 4.04 -23.40
N SER A 81 -25.69 3.91 -24.62
CA SER A 81 -26.61 2.84 -25.03
C SER A 81 -26.14 2.16 -26.30
N LYS A 82 -26.45 0.86 -26.43
CA LYS A 82 -26.24 0.01 -27.61
C LYS A 82 -27.57 -0.62 -28.01
N GLU A 83 -27.70 -1.01 -29.24
CA GLU A 83 -28.91 -1.69 -29.72
C GLU A 83 -29.07 -3.07 -29.11
N GLU A 84 -27.97 -3.84 -29.00
CA GLU A 84 -28.01 -5.21 -28.50
C GLU A 84 -27.35 -5.34 -27.09
N PRO A 85 -27.97 -6.12 -26.18
CA PRO A 85 -27.39 -6.41 -24.89
C PRO A 85 -26.18 -7.32 -25.00
N SER A 86 -25.09 -6.99 -24.32
CA SER A 86 -23.87 -7.81 -24.23
C SER A 86 -23.32 -7.86 -22.81
N HIS A 87 -22.50 -8.85 -22.54
CA HIS A 87 -21.72 -8.97 -21.29
C HIS A 87 -20.40 -8.19 -21.34
N HIS A 88 -19.99 -7.79 -22.53
CA HIS A 88 -18.80 -6.98 -22.82
C HIS A 88 -19.15 -5.92 -23.86
N LEU A 89 -19.03 -4.66 -23.50
CA LEU A 89 -19.39 -3.53 -24.34
C LEU A 89 -18.26 -2.50 -24.37
N MET A 90 -17.90 -2.10 -25.58
CA MET A 90 -16.98 -0.99 -25.84
C MET A 90 -17.73 0.17 -26.47
N ASN A 91 -17.53 1.39 -25.96
CA ASN A 91 -18.11 2.61 -26.55
C ASN A 91 -17.12 3.77 -26.50
N SER A 92 -17.09 4.60 -27.54
CA SER A 92 -16.34 5.84 -27.50
C SER A 92 -17.05 6.86 -26.62
N LEU A 93 -16.27 7.58 -25.79
CA LEU A 93 -16.71 8.75 -25.05
C LEU A 93 -16.46 10.07 -25.80
N GLY A 94 -15.82 10.01 -26.96
CA GLY A 94 -15.28 11.12 -27.71
C GLY A 94 -13.76 11.12 -27.73
N LYS A 95 -13.15 12.15 -28.30
CA LYS A 95 -11.69 12.26 -28.44
C LYS A 95 -11.13 13.55 -27.88
N PHE A 96 -9.87 13.50 -27.46
CA PHE A 96 -9.05 14.67 -27.20
C PHE A 96 -7.64 14.48 -27.74
N THR A 97 -7.01 15.60 -28.15
CA THR A 97 -5.64 15.67 -28.67
C THR A 97 -4.98 16.96 -28.22
N GLY A 98 -3.65 16.95 -28.02
CA GLY A 98 -2.90 18.12 -27.64
C GLY A 98 -3.19 18.62 -26.22
N ARG A 99 -3.68 17.76 -25.32
CA ARG A 99 -3.98 18.08 -23.93
C ARG A 99 -3.23 17.15 -23.02
N ASP A 100 -2.40 17.71 -22.14
CA ASP A 100 -1.63 16.91 -21.18
C ASP A 100 -2.54 16.13 -20.24
N PHE A 101 -2.20 14.86 -20.03
CA PHE A 101 -2.88 14.02 -19.06
C PHE A 101 -1.93 13.21 -18.19
N LEU A 102 -2.39 12.90 -16.98
CA LEU A 102 -1.93 11.82 -16.13
C LEU A 102 -3.02 10.75 -16.09
N SER A 103 -2.68 9.49 -16.23
CA SER A 103 -3.57 8.36 -15.99
C SER A 103 -2.91 7.32 -15.09
N ILE A 104 -3.73 6.49 -14.47
CA ILE A 104 -3.30 5.25 -13.80
C ILE A 104 -3.90 4.09 -14.58
N PHE A 105 -3.08 3.09 -14.92
CA PHE A 105 -3.50 1.89 -15.62
C PHE A 105 -2.94 0.64 -14.96
N ARG A 106 -3.62 -0.49 -15.15
CA ARG A 106 -3.16 -1.80 -14.68
C ARG A 106 -2.07 -2.32 -15.62
N PHE A 107 -0.82 -2.28 -15.19
CA PHE A 107 0.28 -2.84 -15.98
C PHE A 107 0.48 -4.35 -15.73
N LYS A 108 0.09 -4.84 -14.56
CA LYS A 108 -0.16 -6.24 -14.23
C LYS A 108 -1.62 -6.40 -13.82
N THR A 109 -2.11 -7.60 -13.76
CA THR A 109 -3.51 -7.88 -13.40
C THR A 109 -3.93 -7.23 -12.09
N TRP A 110 -3.06 -7.14 -11.10
CA TRP A 110 -3.33 -6.64 -9.74
C TRP A 110 -2.56 -5.40 -9.34
N TRP A 111 -1.64 -4.91 -10.21
CA TRP A 111 -0.83 -3.73 -9.93
C TRP A 111 -1.05 -2.64 -10.98
N SER A 112 -1.06 -1.39 -10.51
CA SER A 112 -1.27 -0.21 -11.34
C SER A 112 -0.09 0.76 -11.27
N THR A 113 0.12 1.51 -12.36
CA THR A 113 1.17 2.53 -12.46
C THR A 113 0.71 3.75 -13.21
N GLN A 114 1.47 4.83 -13.11
CA GLN A 114 1.22 6.07 -13.82
C GLN A 114 1.57 5.97 -15.30
N TRP A 115 0.86 6.75 -16.11
CA TRP A 115 1.16 7.01 -17.51
C TRP A 115 0.78 8.43 -17.88
N VAL A 116 1.57 9.08 -18.73
CA VAL A 116 1.33 10.44 -19.21
C VAL A 116 1.29 10.46 -20.74
N GLY A 117 0.58 11.42 -21.31
CA GLY A 117 0.46 11.60 -22.75
C GLY A 117 -0.31 12.86 -23.08
N HIS A 118 -0.68 13.02 -24.38
CA HIS A 118 -1.30 14.24 -24.90
C HIS A 118 -2.57 13.97 -25.70
N SER A 119 -2.98 12.70 -25.82
CA SER A 119 -4.11 12.27 -26.66
C SER A 119 -4.78 11.04 -26.08
N GLY A 120 -6.08 10.87 -26.32
CA GLY A 120 -6.81 9.67 -25.93
C GLY A 120 -6.20 8.37 -26.47
N SER A 121 -5.51 8.42 -27.62
CA SER A 121 -4.78 7.27 -28.19
C SER A 121 -3.50 6.92 -27.42
N ASP A 122 -3.00 7.80 -26.57
CA ASP A 122 -1.80 7.52 -25.76
C ASP A 122 -2.13 6.75 -24.49
N LEU A 123 -3.42 6.62 -24.13
CA LEU A 123 -3.85 5.84 -22.97
C LEU A 123 -3.37 4.40 -23.06
N GLN A 124 -3.28 3.73 -21.94
CA GLN A 124 -3.06 2.29 -21.86
C GLN A 124 -4.37 1.55 -21.60
N MET A 125 -4.44 0.27 -21.96
CA MET A 125 -5.60 -0.56 -21.62
C MET A 125 -5.76 -0.65 -20.11
N GLU A 126 -6.97 -0.91 -19.63
CA GLU A 126 -7.29 -0.99 -18.19
C GLU A 126 -6.95 0.27 -17.41
N THR A 127 -7.08 1.45 -18.04
CA THR A 127 -6.93 2.74 -17.34
C THR A 127 -8.05 2.95 -16.34
N GLN A 128 -7.67 3.21 -15.10
CA GLN A 128 -8.55 3.33 -13.93
C GLN A 128 -9.08 4.75 -13.72
N TRP A 129 -8.37 5.76 -14.19
CA TRP A 129 -8.78 7.14 -14.26
C TRP A 129 -7.82 7.97 -15.12
N VAL A 130 -8.31 9.10 -15.61
CA VAL A 130 -7.53 10.08 -16.38
C VAL A 130 -7.74 11.46 -15.77
N LEU A 131 -6.65 12.16 -15.48
CA LEU A 131 -6.61 13.56 -15.06
C LEU A 131 -6.11 14.40 -16.23
N LEU A 132 -6.93 15.34 -16.70
CA LEU A 132 -6.61 16.26 -17.80
C LEU A 132 -6.22 17.63 -17.25
N ASP A 133 -5.18 18.24 -17.81
CA ASP A 133 -4.90 19.65 -17.60
C ASP A 133 -5.77 20.50 -18.56
N VAL A 134 -6.45 21.53 -18.02
CA VAL A 134 -7.29 22.46 -18.78
C VAL A 134 -6.85 23.90 -18.50
N PRO A 135 -5.68 24.28 -19.05
CA PRO A 135 -5.04 25.56 -18.73
C PRO A 135 -5.89 26.79 -19.13
N GLU A 136 -6.76 26.66 -20.13
CA GLU A 136 -7.67 27.73 -20.58
C GLU A 136 -8.57 28.26 -19.46
N ILE A 137 -8.88 27.40 -18.49
CA ILE A 137 -9.74 27.73 -17.32
C ILE A 137 -8.98 27.57 -16.00
N LYS A 138 -7.66 27.35 -16.06
CA LYS A 138 -6.78 27.10 -14.90
C LYS A 138 -7.36 26.03 -13.98
N SER A 139 -7.78 24.92 -14.55
CA SER A 139 -8.45 23.83 -13.83
C SER A 139 -8.02 22.47 -14.36
N TYR A 140 -8.33 21.45 -13.57
CA TYR A 140 -8.09 20.04 -13.90
C TYR A 140 -9.44 19.32 -14.00
N VAL A 141 -9.52 18.33 -14.88
CA VAL A 141 -10.70 17.48 -15.03
C VAL A 141 -10.31 16.04 -14.85
N ILE A 142 -11.02 15.30 -13.99
CA ILE A 142 -10.86 13.86 -13.84
C ILE A 142 -11.99 13.10 -14.52
N ILE A 143 -11.65 11.98 -15.16
CA ILE A 143 -12.57 11.02 -15.77
C ILE A 143 -12.34 9.68 -15.08
N ILE A 144 -13.34 9.16 -14.37
CA ILE A 144 -13.25 7.93 -13.57
C ILE A 144 -14.28 6.93 -14.08
N PRO A 145 -13.88 5.78 -14.66
CA PRO A 145 -14.79 4.67 -14.91
C PRO A 145 -15.22 4.05 -13.58
N ILE A 146 -16.51 3.76 -13.44
CA ILE A 146 -17.08 3.27 -12.19
C ILE A 146 -17.91 2.01 -12.39
N ILE A 147 -18.58 1.57 -11.34
CA ILE A 147 -19.44 0.40 -11.34
C ILE A 147 -20.88 0.85 -11.50
N GLU A 148 -21.60 0.25 -12.44
CA GLU A 148 -23.05 0.41 -12.56
C GLU A 148 -23.75 -0.95 -12.62
N GLY A 149 -24.67 -1.22 -11.70
CA GLY A 149 -25.37 -2.48 -11.61
C GLY A 149 -24.42 -3.66 -11.36
N LYS A 150 -24.34 -4.57 -12.32
CA LYS A 150 -23.46 -5.77 -12.30
C LYS A 150 -22.22 -5.61 -13.20
N PHE A 151 -21.96 -4.41 -13.70
CA PHE A 151 -20.85 -4.13 -14.61
C PHE A 151 -19.79 -3.28 -13.94
N ARG A 152 -18.55 -3.66 -14.15
CA ARG A 152 -17.39 -2.80 -13.90
C ARG A 152 -17.04 -2.06 -15.18
N SER A 153 -16.24 -1.00 -15.09
CA SER A 153 -15.70 -0.34 -16.28
C SER A 153 -14.23 0.04 -16.14
N ALA A 154 -13.58 0.22 -17.28
CA ALA A 154 -12.23 0.76 -17.44
C ALA A 154 -12.18 1.64 -18.69
N LEU A 155 -11.20 2.53 -18.79
CA LEU A 155 -10.93 3.32 -19.98
C LEU A 155 -9.85 2.63 -20.82
N HIS A 156 -9.99 2.69 -22.13
CA HIS A 156 -9.07 2.11 -23.10
C HIS A 156 -8.70 3.15 -24.16
N PRO A 157 -7.52 3.03 -24.80
CA PRO A 157 -7.15 3.85 -25.93
C PRO A 157 -8.03 3.52 -27.14
N GLY A 158 -8.43 4.54 -27.90
CA GLY A 158 -9.02 4.40 -29.21
C GLY A 158 -8.09 4.94 -30.29
N THR A 159 -8.46 4.77 -31.54
CA THR A 159 -7.77 5.38 -32.67
C THR A 159 -8.10 6.88 -32.74
N ASP A 160 -7.26 7.67 -33.40
CA ASP A 160 -7.51 9.08 -33.69
C ASP A 160 -7.86 9.94 -32.45
N GLY A 161 -7.23 9.67 -31.30
CA GLY A 161 -7.44 10.41 -30.05
C GLY A 161 -8.70 10.03 -29.28
N HIS A 162 -9.46 9.02 -29.70
CA HIS A 162 -10.64 8.57 -28.98
C HIS A 162 -10.29 7.92 -27.64
N VAL A 163 -11.18 8.12 -26.67
CA VAL A 163 -11.20 7.43 -25.38
C VAL A 163 -12.38 6.46 -25.40
N LEU A 164 -12.10 5.20 -25.18
CA LEU A 164 -13.13 4.16 -25.10
C LEU A 164 -13.42 3.82 -23.64
N VAL A 165 -14.69 3.59 -23.32
CA VAL A 165 -15.10 2.92 -22.09
C VAL A 165 -15.41 1.46 -22.39
N CYS A 166 -14.79 0.57 -21.66
CA CYS A 166 -15.11 -0.85 -21.60
C CYS A 166 -15.99 -1.11 -20.39
N ALA A 167 -17.18 -1.67 -20.60
CA ALA A 167 -18.07 -2.11 -19.53
C ALA A 167 -18.24 -3.63 -19.63
N GLU A 168 -17.99 -4.37 -18.55
CA GLU A 168 -18.06 -5.83 -18.55
C GLU A 168 -18.61 -6.39 -17.23
N SER A 169 -19.37 -7.48 -17.34
CA SER A 169 -19.95 -8.18 -16.20
C SER A 169 -19.08 -9.34 -15.69
N GLY A 170 -18.22 -9.92 -16.54
CA GLY A 170 -17.48 -11.14 -16.25
C GLY A 170 -18.36 -12.41 -16.30
N SER A 171 -19.57 -12.33 -16.91
CA SER A 171 -20.43 -13.49 -17.13
C SER A 171 -21.23 -13.33 -18.40
N SER A 172 -21.20 -14.35 -19.27
CA SER A 172 -21.96 -14.40 -20.51
C SER A 172 -23.48 -14.37 -20.31
N GLN A 173 -23.94 -14.71 -19.10
CA GLN A 173 -25.35 -14.70 -18.72
C GLN A 173 -25.83 -13.32 -18.24
N VAL A 174 -24.91 -12.43 -17.89
CA VAL A 174 -25.23 -11.08 -17.37
C VAL A 174 -24.98 -10.06 -18.46
N LYS A 175 -26.05 -9.63 -19.13
CA LYS A 175 -26.01 -8.70 -20.27
C LYS A 175 -26.72 -7.40 -19.95
N ALA A 176 -26.26 -6.32 -20.55
CA ALA A 176 -26.90 -5.01 -20.56
C ALA A 176 -26.71 -4.34 -21.92
N SER A 177 -27.56 -3.37 -22.24
CA SER A 177 -27.45 -2.56 -23.47
C SER A 177 -27.35 -1.07 -23.17
N SER A 178 -27.54 -0.63 -21.91
CA SER A 178 -27.48 0.79 -21.58
C SER A 178 -27.00 1.03 -20.16
N PHE A 179 -26.29 2.14 -20.00
CA PHE A 179 -25.75 2.65 -18.73
C PHE A 179 -26.08 4.15 -18.64
N ARG A 180 -26.40 4.63 -17.43
CA ARG A 180 -26.66 6.04 -17.15
C ARG A 180 -25.49 6.73 -16.46
N ALA A 181 -24.66 5.97 -15.73
CA ALA A 181 -23.63 6.47 -14.84
C ALA A 181 -22.45 5.52 -14.76
N ILE A 182 -21.89 5.12 -15.90
CA ILE A 182 -20.77 4.16 -15.98
C ILE A 182 -19.41 4.87 -15.89
N VAL A 183 -19.38 6.21 -16.11
CA VAL A 183 -18.19 7.05 -15.97
C VAL A 183 -18.59 8.33 -15.23
N TYR A 184 -17.75 8.75 -14.28
CA TYR A 184 -17.89 10.01 -13.56
C TYR A 184 -16.86 11.03 -14.03
N VAL A 185 -17.27 12.29 -14.15
CA VAL A 185 -16.40 13.44 -14.47
C VAL A 185 -16.51 14.51 -13.41
N HIS A 186 -15.38 15.16 -13.07
CA HIS A 186 -15.34 16.25 -12.10
C HIS A 186 -14.28 17.29 -12.47
N VAL A 187 -14.48 18.57 -12.09
CA VAL A 187 -13.56 19.67 -12.35
C VAL A 187 -13.23 20.43 -11.08
N SER A 188 -11.94 20.76 -10.87
CA SER A 188 -11.48 21.64 -9.79
C SER A 188 -10.19 22.37 -10.23
N ASP A 189 -9.86 23.47 -9.54
CA ASP A 189 -8.63 24.25 -9.79
C ASP A 189 -7.38 23.71 -9.06
N ASN A 190 -7.57 22.73 -8.18
CA ASN A 190 -6.52 22.05 -7.45
C ASN A 190 -6.61 20.52 -7.69
N PRO A 191 -5.57 19.84 -8.18
CA PRO A 191 -5.64 18.42 -8.54
C PRO A 191 -5.86 17.50 -7.33
N TYR A 192 -5.38 17.87 -6.14
CA TYR A 192 -5.58 17.08 -4.91
C TYR A 192 -6.99 17.25 -4.34
N SER A 193 -7.49 18.49 -4.31
CA SER A 193 -8.90 18.78 -3.95
C SER A 193 -9.86 18.12 -4.94
N LEU A 194 -9.50 18.08 -6.23
CA LEU A 194 -10.26 17.39 -7.28
C LEU A 194 -10.47 15.91 -6.93
N MET A 195 -9.38 15.21 -6.54
CA MET A 195 -9.47 13.81 -6.11
C MET A 195 -10.43 13.66 -4.92
N LYS A 196 -10.26 14.46 -3.88
CA LYS A 196 -11.12 14.43 -2.68
C LYS A 196 -12.58 14.68 -3.02
N GLU A 197 -12.88 15.74 -3.80
CA GLU A 197 -14.24 16.09 -4.21
C GLU A 197 -14.89 14.97 -5.05
N ALA A 198 -14.15 14.40 -6.01
CA ALA A 198 -14.64 13.33 -6.88
C ALA A 198 -14.96 12.05 -6.09
N TYR A 199 -14.04 11.59 -5.24
CA TYR A 199 -14.28 10.39 -4.42
C TYR A 199 -15.35 10.60 -3.35
N THR A 200 -15.52 11.83 -2.83
CA THR A 200 -16.65 12.18 -1.95
C THR A 200 -17.99 12.05 -2.70
N ALA A 201 -18.08 12.54 -3.92
CA ALA A 201 -19.27 12.39 -4.76
C ALA A 201 -19.57 10.90 -5.07
N LEU A 202 -18.54 10.13 -5.45
CA LEU A 202 -18.67 8.69 -5.70
C LEU A 202 -19.07 7.91 -4.44
N ARG A 203 -18.53 8.28 -3.27
CA ARG A 203 -18.90 7.69 -1.98
C ARG A 203 -20.40 7.86 -1.69
N VAL A 204 -20.92 9.06 -1.95
CA VAL A 204 -22.33 9.38 -1.75
C VAL A 204 -23.21 8.64 -2.76
N TYR A 205 -22.79 8.57 -4.02
CA TYR A 205 -23.54 7.92 -5.09
C TYR A 205 -23.59 6.39 -4.92
N LEU A 206 -22.43 5.74 -4.81
CA LEU A 206 -22.34 4.26 -4.76
C LEU A 206 -22.73 3.69 -3.39
N ASN A 207 -22.33 4.35 -2.31
CA ASN A 207 -22.52 3.88 -0.92
C ASN A 207 -22.02 2.45 -0.64
N THR A 208 -21.06 1.99 -1.42
CA THR A 208 -20.46 0.62 -1.32
C THR A 208 -19.11 0.61 -0.63
N PHE A 209 -18.47 1.77 -0.47
CA PHE A 209 -17.19 1.97 0.20
C PHE A 209 -17.28 3.15 1.19
N LYS A 210 -16.22 3.40 1.94
CA LYS A 210 -16.05 4.59 2.79
C LYS A 210 -14.76 5.30 2.43
N LEU A 211 -14.72 6.62 2.62
CA LEU A 211 -13.49 7.41 2.55
C LEU A 211 -12.56 7.06 3.71
N LEU A 212 -11.26 7.34 3.57
CA LEU A 212 -10.29 7.12 4.65
C LEU A 212 -10.69 7.88 5.93
N GLU A 213 -11.14 9.13 5.79
CA GLU A 213 -11.59 9.97 6.93
C GLU A 213 -12.83 9.44 7.68
N GLU A 214 -13.57 8.48 7.10
CA GLU A 214 -14.69 7.80 7.75
C GLU A 214 -14.28 6.51 8.48
N LYS A 215 -12.99 6.15 8.49
CA LYS A 215 -12.46 4.88 8.99
C LYS A 215 -11.34 5.10 10.00
N SER A 216 -11.20 4.16 10.94
CA SER A 216 -10.00 4.04 11.75
C SER A 216 -8.93 3.24 10.99
N VAL A 217 -7.66 3.59 11.17
CA VAL A 217 -6.53 2.85 10.62
C VAL A 217 -5.99 1.82 11.63
N PRO A 218 -5.22 0.81 11.21
CA PRO A 218 -4.59 -0.15 12.13
C PRO A 218 -3.73 0.52 13.20
N SER A 219 -3.65 -0.10 14.37
CA SER A 219 -2.90 0.38 15.54
C SER A 219 -1.40 0.53 15.32
N PHE A 220 -0.86 -0.11 14.29
CA PHE A 220 0.57 -0.12 13.99
C PHE A 220 1.00 0.92 12.94
N VAL A 221 0.10 1.78 12.46
CA VAL A 221 0.39 2.75 11.39
C VAL A 221 1.55 3.70 11.68
N ASP A 222 1.83 3.93 12.96
CA ASP A 222 2.93 4.77 13.48
C ASP A 222 4.05 3.95 14.13
N LYS A 223 4.13 2.66 13.82
CA LYS A 223 5.09 1.73 14.43
C LYS A 223 6.02 1.12 13.39
N PHE A 224 7.16 0.63 13.87
CA PHE A 224 8.11 -0.17 13.10
C PHE A 224 7.74 -1.65 13.15
N GLY A 225 7.90 -2.35 12.01
CA GLY A 225 7.62 -3.76 11.90
C GLY A 225 8.63 -4.55 11.09
N TRP A 226 8.43 -5.87 11.09
CA TRP A 226 9.17 -6.82 10.29
C TRP A 226 8.21 -7.79 9.58
N CYS A 227 8.46 -8.03 8.29
CA CYS A 227 7.76 -9.00 7.47
C CYS A 227 8.71 -10.15 7.12
N THR A 228 8.25 -11.37 7.24
CA THR A 228 9.09 -12.56 7.06
C THR A 228 9.31 -12.96 5.60
N TRP A 229 8.69 -12.25 4.62
CA TRP A 229 8.69 -12.69 3.22
C TRP A 229 10.10 -12.89 2.67
N ASP A 230 10.90 -11.84 2.51
CA ASP A 230 12.24 -11.95 1.92
C ASP A 230 13.23 -12.72 2.81
N ALA A 231 12.95 -12.87 4.11
CA ALA A 231 13.78 -13.65 5.02
C ALA A 231 13.64 -15.15 4.80
N PHE A 232 12.42 -15.65 4.53
CA PHE A 232 12.15 -17.08 4.54
C PHE A 232 11.34 -17.58 3.36
N TYR A 233 10.58 -16.71 2.69
CA TYR A 233 9.56 -17.10 1.73
C TYR A 233 8.68 -18.23 2.33
N LEU A 234 8.39 -19.26 1.57
CA LEU A 234 7.56 -20.40 1.99
C LEU A 234 8.21 -21.31 3.07
N THR A 235 9.47 -21.02 3.45
CA THR A 235 10.17 -21.83 4.46
C THR A 235 10.02 -21.30 5.88
N VAL A 236 9.18 -20.28 6.08
CA VAL A 236 8.95 -19.66 7.39
C VAL A 236 8.59 -20.71 8.47
N GLU A 237 9.21 -20.56 9.64
CA GLU A 237 9.00 -21.47 10.78
C GLU A 237 9.22 -20.74 12.12
N PRO A 238 8.71 -21.27 13.25
CA PRO A 238 8.81 -20.62 14.54
C PRO A 238 10.23 -20.23 14.99
N ALA A 239 11.23 -21.09 14.74
CA ALA A 239 12.62 -20.82 15.13
C ALA A 239 13.21 -19.62 14.36
N GLY A 240 12.96 -19.55 13.06
CA GLY A 240 13.40 -18.42 12.23
C GLY A 240 12.75 -17.11 12.63
N VAL A 241 11.42 -17.11 12.83
CA VAL A 241 10.69 -15.92 13.30
C VAL A 241 11.21 -15.43 14.65
N TRP A 242 11.42 -16.34 15.58
CA TRP A 242 11.98 -16.03 16.89
C TRP A 242 13.37 -15.41 16.80
N GLN A 243 14.25 -16.01 15.99
CA GLN A 243 15.61 -15.51 15.81
C GLN A 243 15.61 -14.09 15.22
N GLY A 244 14.80 -13.81 14.20
CA GLY A 244 14.72 -12.47 13.60
C GLY A 244 14.24 -11.40 14.59
N VAL A 245 13.18 -11.66 15.33
CA VAL A 245 12.71 -10.71 16.36
C VAL A 245 13.78 -10.48 17.44
N LYS A 246 14.51 -11.54 17.81
CA LYS A 246 15.63 -11.46 18.77
C LYS A 246 16.77 -10.58 18.24
N GLU A 247 17.15 -10.71 16.97
CA GLU A 247 18.22 -9.90 16.36
C GLU A 247 17.85 -8.42 16.33
N PHE A 248 16.63 -8.08 15.96
CA PHE A 248 16.13 -6.69 16.05
C PHE A 248 16.15 -6.14 17.47
N ALA A 249 15.74 -6.94 18.46
CA ALA A 249 15.77 -6.53 19.86
C ALA A 249 17.21 -6.29 20.35
N GLN A 250 18.15 -7.17 19.98
CA GLN A 250 19.57 -7.03 20.28
C GLN A 250 20.21 -5.83 19.57
N GLY A 251 19.76 -5.50 18.37
CA GLY A 251 20.16 -4.31 17.61
C GLY A 251 19.58 -2.99 18.16
N GLY A 252 18.70 -3.04 19.16
CA GLY A 252 18.06 -1.87 19.76
C GLY A 252 16.99 -1.22 18.89
N VAL A 253 16.41 -1.97 17.94
CA VAL A 253 15.31 -1.53 17.05
C VAL A 253 14.23 -2.62 17.08
N SER A 254 13.48 -2.71 18.17
CA SER A 254 12.48 -3.76 18.37
C SER A 254 11.24 -3.51 17.53
N PRO A 255 10.78 -4.47 16.70
CA PRO A 255 9.54 -4.34 15.98
C PRO A 255 8.33 -4.36 16.92
N ARG A 256 7.37 -3.50 16.66
CA ARG A 256 6.09 -3.42 17.38
C ARG A 256 5.01 -4.22 16.69
N PHE A 257 5.20 -4.55 15.41
CA PHE A 257 4.37 -5.50 14.69
C PHE A 257 5.21 -6.45 13.84
N LEU A 258 4.66 -7.63 13.62
CA LEU A 258 5.22 -8.72 12.86
C LEU A 258 4.21 -9.17 11.81
N ILE A 259 4.66 -9.36 10.57
CA ILE A 259 3.87 -10.04 9.53
C ILE A 259 4.53 -11.38 9.24
N ILE A 260 3.87 -12.48 9.62
CA ILE A 260 4.23 -13.83 9.18
C ILE A 260 3.60 -14.02 7.80
N ASP A 261 4.43 -13.92 6.76
CA ASP A 261 3.98 -13.96 5.37
C ASP A 261 3.68 -15.38 4.89
N ASP A 262 3.45 -15.61 3.60
CA ASP A 262 3.08 -16.91 3.03
C ASP A 262 4.04 -18.03 3.45
N GLY A 263 3.52 -19.24 3.68
CA GLY A 263 4.26 -20.43 4.11
C GLY A 263 3.92 -20.99 5.50
N TRP A 264 3.03 -20.30 6.26
CA TRP A 264 2.60 -20.76 7.60
C TRP A 264 1.36 -21.66 7.56
N GLN A 265 0.58 -21.66 6.46
CA GLN A 265 -0.72 -22.30 6.32
C GLN A 265 -0.63 -23.81 6.05
N SER A 266 -1.71 -24.52 6.37
CA SER A 266 -1.93 -25.92 5.97
C SER A 266 -2.37 -25.96 4.50
N ILE A 267 -1.41 -26.16 3.61
CA ILE A 267 -1.66 -26.25 2.15
C ILE A 267 -1.15 -27.55 1.56
N ASN A 268 -1.77 -28.01 0.48
CA ASN A 268 -1.29 -29.13 -0.32
C ASN A 268 -1.67 -28.97 -1.81
N PHE A 269 -1.23 -29.93 -2.62
CA PHE A 269 -1.51 -29.98 -4.05
C PHE A 269 -2.55 -31.05 -4.36
N ASP A 270 -3.28 -30.87 -5.47
CA ASP A 270 -4.39 -31.76 -5.85
C ASP A 270 -4.01 -33.22 -6.08
N ASP A 271 -2.73 -33.49 -6.42
CA ASP A 271 -2.16 -34.84 -6.61
C ASP A 271 -1.62 -35.50 -5.33
N GLN A 272 -1.68 -34.77 -4.19
CA GLN A 272 -1.19 -35.26 -2.88
C GLN A 272 -2.33 -35.72 -1.99
N ASP A 273 -1.98 -36.39 -0.88
CA ASP A 273 -2.95 -36.78 0.14
C ASP A 273 -3.74 -35.54 0.63
N PRO A 274 -5.09 -35.57 0.59
CA PRO A 274 -5.89 -34.42 0.98
C PRO A 274 -5.79 -34.04 2.46
N HIS A 275 -5.19 -34.85 3.31
CA HIS A 275 -5.10 -34.62 4.74
C HIS A 275 -3.69 -34.34 5.26
N GLU A 276 -2.67 -34.36 4.39
CA GLU A 276 -1.28 -34.07 4.74
C GLU A 276 -0.86 -32.71 4.16
N ASP A 277 -0.06 -31.95 4.92
CA ASP A 277 0.57 -30.74 4.43
C ASP A 277 1.63 -31.04 3.35
N ALA A 278 1.78 -30.18 2.37
CA ALA A 278 2.79 -30.30 1.35
C ALA A 278 4.20 -30.30 1.96
N LYS A 279 5.01 -31.29 1.61
CA LYS A 279 6.36 -31.50 2.21
C LYS A 279 7.43 -30.59 1.61
N ASN A 280 7.32 -30.28 0.32
CA ASN A 280 8.31 -29.50 -0.42
C ASN A 280 7.63 -28.30 -1.08
N LEU A 281 7.63 -27.18 -0.38
CA LEU A 281 7.15 -25.90 -0.92
C LEU A 281 8.31 -25.22 -1.62
N VAL A 282 8.30 -25.25 -2.96
CA VAL A 282 9.33 -24.64 -3.80
C VAL A 282 8.78 -23.34 -4.36
N LEU A 283 9.55 -22.26 -4.27
CA LEU A 283 9.31 -21.05 -5.05
C LEU A 283 9.36 -21.36 -6.55
N GLY A 284 8.52 -20.74 -7.30
CA GLY A 284 8.36 -21.00 -8.72
C GLY A 284 6.99 -21.61 -8.96
N GLY A 285 6.24 -21.13 -9.91
CA GLY A 285 4.89 -21.46 -10.31
C GLY A 285 4.04 -22.49 -9.56
N THR A 286 4.66 -23.55 -9.04
CA THR A 286 3.94 -24.68 -8.44
C THR A 286 3.15 -24.28 -7.18
N GLN A 287 3.71 -23.47 -6.24
CA GLN A 287 2.97 -23.05 -5.05
C GLN A 287 1.69 -22.25 -5.36
N MET A 288 1.63 -21.64 -6.53
CA MET A 288 0.47 -20.86 -6.96
C MET A 288 -0.75 -21.73 -7.33
N THR A 289 -0.59 -23.05 -7.34
CA THR A 289 -1.70 -24.01 -7.47
C THR A 289 -2.05 -24.67 -6.15
N ALA A 290 -1.29 -24.40 -5.07
CA ALA A 290 -1.54 -24.98 -3.75
C ALA A 290 -2.87 -24.46 -3.16
N ARG A 291 -3.58 -25.38 -2.45
CA ARG A 291 -4.89 -25.10 -1.85
C ARG A 291 -4.88 -25.32 -0.36
N LEU A 292 -5.64 -24.52 0.37
CA LEU A 292 -5.92 -24.80 1.77
C LEU A 292 -6.68 -26.11 1.89
N HIS A 293 -6.17 -27.04 2.68
CA HIS A 293 -6.94 -28.24 3.07
C HIS A 293 -7.41 -28.18 4.52
N ARG A 294 -6.91 -27.23 5.31
CA ARG A 294 -7.37 -26.87 6.65
C ARG A 294 -7.36 -25.33 6.79
N LEU A 295 -8.16 -24.80 7.71
CA LEU A 295 -8.27 -23.35 7.96
C LEU A 295 -7.39 -22.88 9.13
N ASP A 296 -6.30 -23.61 9.40
CA ASP A 296 -5.36 -23.39 10.50
C ASP A 296 -3.91 -23.44 10.03
N GLU A 297 -2.97 -23.44 10.98
CA GLU A 297 -1.52 -23.46 10.70
C GLU A 297 -1.03 -24.78 10.14
N GLY A 298 0.06 -24.69 9.38
CA GLY A 298 0.81 -25.85 8.86
C GLY A 298 1.59 -26.58 9.94
N GLU A 299 2.09 -27.76 9.59
CA GLU A 299 2.72 -28.72 10.50
C GLU A 299 3.86 -28.12 11.32
N LYS A 300 4.68 -27.24 10.73
CA LYS A 300 5.82 -26.60 11.41
C LYS A 300 5.39 -25.78 12.62
N PHE A 301 4.33 -24.97 12.47
CA PHE A 301 3.78 -24.17 13.55
C PHE A 301 2.95 -25.03 14.54
N ARG A 302 2.20 -26.02 14.04
CA ARG A 302 1.42 -26.93 14.86
C ARG A 302 2.27 -27.75 15.82
N LYS A 303 3.50 -28.13 15.41
CA LYS A 303 4.46 -28.89 16.24
C LYS A 303 5.24 -28.02 17.23
N TYR A 304 5.13 -26.69 17.19
CA TYR A 304 5.81 -25.85 18.15
C TYR A 304 5.40 -26.20 19.59
N LYS A 305 6.39 -26.38 20.47
CA LYS A 305 6.17 -26.69 21.89
C LYS A 305 6.49 -25.47 22.76
N ALA A 306 5.67 -25.23 23.77
CA ALA A 306 5.83 -24.16 24.74
C ALA A 306 7.26 -24.11 25.28
N GLY A 307 7.86 -22.91 25.22
CA GLY A 307 9.20 -22.65 25.78
C GLY A 307 10.37 -23.34 25.07
N SER A 308 10.16 -24.06 23.96
CA SER A 308 11.22 -24.77 23.25
C SER A 308 12.32 -23.85 22.74
N LEU A 309 12.00 -22.57 22.47
CA LEU A 309 12.97 -21.57 22.04
C LEU A 309 13.57 -20.72 23.18
N LEU A 310 13.09 -20.91 24.41
CA LEU A 310 13.57 -20.24 25.61
C LEU A 310 14.74 -20.96 26.31
N GLY A 311 15.03 -22.19 25.88
CA GLY A 311 16.08 -23.02 26.48
C GLY A 311 17.49 -22.50 26.20
N PRO A 312 18.51 -23.02 26.93
CA PRO A 312 19.91 -22.64 26.74
C PRO A 312 20.51 -23.11 25.39
N HIS A 313 19.83 -24.02 24.70
CA HIS A 313 20.20 -24.55 23.38
C HIS A 313 18.96 -24.58 22.48
N PRO A 314 18.45 -23.40 22.03
CA PRO A 314 17.33 -23.38 21.10
C PRO A 314 17.74 -24.06 19.78
N PRO A 315 16.77 -24.64 19.03
CA PRO A 315 17.06 -25.13 17.69
C PRO A 315 17.70 -24.00 16.87
N LEU A 316 18.86 -24.30 16.26
CA LEU A 316 19.54 -23.36 15.40
C LEU A 316 18.80 -23.29 14.07
N PHE A 317 18.38 -22.10 13.69
CA PHE A 317 17.95 -21.81 12.32
C PHE A 317 19.19 -21.43 11.50
N GLU A 318 19.40 -22.09 10.36
CA GLU A 318 20.52 -21.77 9.46
C GLU A 318 20.09 -20.71 8.44
N PRO A 319 20.48 -19.43 8.61
CA PRO A 319 19.98 -18.33 7.77
C PRO A 319 20.38 -18.44 6.29
N LYS A 320 21.47 -19.14 5.99
CA LYS A 320 21.96 -19.28 4.62
C LYS A 320 21.13 -20.23 3.76
N LYS A 321 20.45 -21.20 4.37
CA LYS A 321 19.70 -22.23 3.67
C LYS A 321 18.50 -21.67 2.88
N PRO A 322 17.64 -20.81 3.41
CA PRO A 322 16.58 -20.17 2.64
C PRO A 322 17.10 -19.39 1.43
N LYS A 323 18.16 -18.60 1.58
CA LYS A 323 18.77 -17.84 0.47
C LYS A 323 19.28 -18.78 -0.63
N MET A 324 19.89 -19.92 -0.27
CA MET A 324 20.34 -20.93 -1.24
C MET A 324 19.17 -21.60 -1.95
N LEU A 325 18.11 -21.96 -1.24
CA LEU A 325 16.90 -22.56 -1.81
C LEU A 325 16.24 -21.60 -2.80
N ILE A 326 16.15 -20.30 -2.44
CA ILE A 326 15.60 -19.25 -3.28
C ILE A 326 16.44 -19.08 -4.56
N SER A 327 17.77 -18.96 -4.42
CA SER A 327 18.65 -18.86 -5.59
C SER A 327 18.48 -20.05 -6.52
N LYS A 328 18.36 -21.25 -5.99
CA LYS A 328 18.18 -22.46 -6.80
C LYS A 328 16.82 -22.49 -7.49
N ALA A 329 15.77 -22.05 -6.80
CA ALA A 329 14.43 -21.94 -7.40
C ALA A 329 14.39 -20.91 -8.54
N ILE A 330 15.07 -19.77 -8.40
CA ILE A 330 15.23 -18.77 -9.46
C ILE A 330 16.00 -19.34 -10.66
N GLU A 331 17.06 -20.12 -10.43
CA GLU A 331 17.79 -20.81 -11.50
C GLU A 331 16.89 -21.74 -12.30
N ILE A 332 16.01 -22.50 -11.62
CA ILE A 332 15.04 -23.41 -12.25
C ILE A 332 14.07 -22.60 -13.12
N GLU A 333 13.50 -21.52 -12.57
CA GLU A 333 12.56 -20.67 -13.30
C GLU A 333 13.21 -20.07 -14.56
N HIS A 334 14.46 -19.62 -14.47
CA HIS A 334 15.20 -19.11 -15.63
C HIS A 334 15.43 -20.19 -16.69
N ALA A 335 15.71 -21.41 -16.28
CA ALA A 335 15.89 -22.54 -17.20
C ALA A 335 14.55 -22.91 -17.88
N GLU A 336 13.44 -22.93 -17.16
CA GLU A 336 12.09 -23.17 -17.70
C GLU A 336 11.69 -22.07 -18.70
N LYS A 337 11.90 -20.79 -18.36
CA LYS A 337 11.67 -19.66 -19.29
C LYS A 337 12.53 -19.75 -20.56
N ALA A 338 13.79 -20.16 -20.43
CA ALA A 338 14.68 -20.34 -21.57
C ALA A 338 14.19 -21.47 -22.50
N ARG A 339 13.72 -22.56 -21.91
CA ARG A 339 13.09 -23.69 -22.64
C ARG A 339 11.85 -23.24 -23.40
N ASP A 340 10.96 -22.55 -22.73
CA ASP A 340 9.72 -22.06 -23.35
C ASP A 340 9.99 -21.07 -24.49
N LYS A 341 10.97 -20.20 -24.31
CA LYS A 341 11.40 -19.27 -25.37
C LYS A 341 11.98 -20.02 -26.58
N ALA A 342 12.79 -21.07 -26.36
CA ALA A 342 13.33 -21.92 -27.40
C ALA A 342 12.18 -22.63 -28.18
N ASN A 343 11.21 -23.17 -27.44
CA ASN A 343 10.01 -23.80 -28.02
C ASN A 343 9.20 -22.82 -28.89
N GLN A 344 8.92 -21.62 -28.39
CA GLN A 344 8.23 -20.56 -29.14
C GLN A 344 9.03 -20.09 -30.37
N SER A 345 10.36 -20.22 -30.33
CA SER A 345 11.24 -19.89 -31.47
C SER A 345 11.36 -21.02 -32.49
N GLY A 346 10.62 -22.13 -32.31
CA GLY A 346 10.59 -23.26 -33.23
C GLY A 346 11.72 -24.26 -33.07
N VAL A 347 12.42 -24.27 -31.95
CA VAL A 347 13.41 -25.31 -31.62
C VAL A 347 12.68 -26.61 -31.29
N THR A 348 12.90 -27.64 -32.08
CA THR A 348 12.19 -28.94 -31.97
C THR A 348 12.84 -29.89 -30.96
N ASP A 349 14.15 -29.76 -30.72
CA ASP A 349 14.86 -30.57 -29.71
C ASP A 349 15.09 -29.72 -28.46
N LEU A 350 14.30 -29.96 -27.41
CA LEU A 350 14.37 -29.30 -26.12
C LEU A 350 15.08 -30.15 -25.05
N SER A 351 15.61 -31.30 -25.41
CA SER A 351 16.15 -32.29 -24.48
C SER A 351 17.28 -31.76 -23.57
N GLN A 352 18.12 -30.85 -24.06
CA GLN A 352 19.16 -30.22 -23.27
C GLN A 352 18.59 -29.28 -22.17
N PHE A 353 17.51 -28.54 -22.48
CA PHE A 353 16.83 -27.73 -21.47
C PHE A 353 16.16 -28.64 -20.42
N ASP A 354 15.49 -29.69 -20.83
CA ASP A 354 14.84 -30.64 -19.91
C ASP A 354 15.84 -31.31 -18.98
N ILE A 355 16.98 -31.73 -19.48
CA ILE A 355 18.10 -32.30 -18.65
C ILE A 355 18.60 -31.27 -17.64
N GLN A 356 18.77 -30.01 -18.05
CA GLN A 356 19.22 -28.94 -17.15
C GLN A 356 18.20 -28.68 -16.05
N ILE A 357 16.92 -28.58 -16.39
CA ILE A 357 15.82 -28.34 -15.43
C ILE A 357 15.74 -29.51 -14.44
N GLU A 358 15.78 -30.75 -14.89
CA GLU A 358 15.76 -31.94 -14.05
C GLU A 358 16.98 -32.01 -13.11
N LYS A 359 18.14 -31.62 -13.59
CA LYS A 359 19.36 -31.52 -12.76
C LYS A 359 19.17 -30.48 -11.63
N LEU A 360 18.69 -29.28 -11.96
CA LEU A 360 18.47 -28.22 -10.99
C LEU A 360 17.38 -28.59 -9.97
N LYS A 361 16.28 -29.23 -10.41
CA LYS A 361 15.23 -29.77 -9.52
C LYS A 361 15.77 -30.85 -8.58
N LYS A 362 16.64 -31.71 -9.08
CA LYS A 362 17.31 -32.73 -8.25
C LYS A 362 18.22 -32.09 -7.20
N GLU A 363 19.04 -31.11 -7.58
CA GLU A 363 19.88 -30.36 -6.65
C GLU A 363 19.07 -29.67 -5.57
N LEU A 364 17.92 -29.05 -5.94
CA LEU A 364 17.02 -28.44 -5.00
C LEU A 364 16.42 -29.46 -4.02
N ASN A 365 15.97 -30.61 -4.52
CA ASN A 365 15.46 -31.72 -3.68
C ASN A 365 16.50 -32.26 -2.73
N GLU A 366 17.77 -32.38 -3.17
CA GLU A 366 18.88 -32.77 -2.30
C GLU A 366 19.12 -31.74 -1.18
N MET A 367 18.94 -30.44 -1.46
CA MET A 367 19.02 -29.39 -0.43
C MET A 367 17.88 -29.49 0.61
N PHE A 368 16.68 -29.93 0.21
CA PHE A 368 15.60 -30.25 1.14
C PHE A 368 15.81 -31.56 1.91
N GLY A 369 16.33 -32.60 1.25
CA GLY A 369 16.50 -33.95 1.80
C GLY A 369 17.69 -34.11 2.74
N GLY A 370 18.66 -33.19 2.70
CA GLY A 370 19.86 -33.24 3.56
C GLY A 370 19.54 -33.14 5.06
N ASP A 371 18.37 -32.73 5.47
CA ASP A 371 17.97 -32.63 6.87
C ASP A 371 17.42 -33.92 7.48
N GLN A 372 17.10 -34.93 6.68
CA GLN A 372 16.61 -36.20 7.24
C GLN A 372 17.72 -37.17 7.76
N GLN A 373 18.99 -36.89 7.44
CA GLN A 373 20.10 -37.76 7.86
C GLN A 373 21.08 -37.14 8.88
N ASN A 374 20.99 -35.82 9.15
CA ASN A 374 21.89 -35.17 10.11
C ASN A 374 21.10 -34.36 11.16
N SER A 375 20.22 -35.01 11.90
CA SER A 375 19.89 -34.52 13.24
C SER A 375 21.15 -34.74 14.09
N PRO A 376 21.80 -33.70 14.66
CA PRO A 376 22.86 -33.92 15.61
C PRO A 376 22.24 -34.65 16.80
N GLN A 377 22.54 -35.91 16.99
CA GLN A 377 22.41 -36.54 18.31
C GLN A 377 23.24 -35.68 19.27
N PRO A 378 22.72 -35.32 20.44
CA PRO A 378 23.52 -34.61 21.42
C PRO A 378 24.67 -35.50 21.86
N MET A 379 25.85 -35.21 21.35
CA MET A 379 27.09 -35.83 21.90
C MET A 379 27.32 -35.29 23.30
N CYS A 380 26.91 -36.05 24.29
CA CYS A 380 27.45 -35.95 25.65
C CYS A 380 28.93 -36.30 25.64
N LYS A 381 29.75 -35.30 26.01
CA LYS A 381 31.21 -35.54 26.26
C LYS A 381 31.41 -36.35 27.54
N ASN A 382 30.89 -37.51 27.64
CA ASN A 382 31.36 -38.58 28.57
C ASN A 382 30.60 -39.82 28.13
N GLY A 383 31.35 -40.79 27.58
CA GLY A 383 30.91 -42.01 26.94
C GLY A 383 30.03 -42.95 27.79
N GLU A 384 28.79 -42.54 28.02
CA GLU A 384 27.75 -43.44 28.49
C GLU A 384 26.57 -43.33 27.53
N GLU A 385 26.37 -44.41 26.77
CA GLU A 385 25.15 -44.64 25.95
C GLU A 385 23.95 -44.73 26.86
N LEU A 386 23.08 -43.70 26.85
CA LEU A 386 21.74 -43.83 27.38
C LEU A 386 20.88 -44.59 26.36
N GLN A 387 20.74 -45.90 26.59
CA GLN A 387 19.74 -46.72 25.94
C GLN A 387 18.36 -46.24 26.31
N PHE A 388 17.68 -45.59 25.36
CA PHE A 388 16.25 -45.37 25.47
C PHE A 388 15.50 -46.68 25.26
N ASN A 389 15.05 -47.25 26.33
CA ASN A 389 14.11 -48.39 26.33
C ASN A 389 12.81 -47.96 25.62
N SER A 390 12.54 -48.58 24.48
CA SER A 390 11.27 -48.61 23.80
C SER A 390 10.27 -49.45 24.56
N GLN A 391 9.75 -48.95 25.64
CA GLN A 391 8.48 -49.49 26.23
C GLN A 391 7.43 -48.43 26.21
N GLY A 392 6.39 -48.70 25.40
CA GLY A 392 5.05 -48.23 25.37
C GLY A 392 4.68 -47.00 26.20
N CYS A 393 4.59 -45.88 25.58
CA CYS A 393 3.63 -44.84 25.97
C CYS A 393 2.33 -45.10 25.24
N GLU A 394 1.45 -45.76 25.92
CA GLU A 394 -0.01 -45.75 25.63
C GLU A 394 -0.51 -44.31 25.52
N SER A 395 -1.43 -44.11 24.61
CA SER A 395 -2.23 -42.92 24.34
C SER A 395 -2.54 -42.06 25.58
N GLY A 396 -1.61 -41.21 25.98
CA GLY A 396 -1.87 -40.06 26.82
C GLY A 396 -2.17 -38.88 25.89
N SER A 397 -3.35 -38.32 25.95
CA SER A 397 -3.76 -37.08 25.33
C SER A 397 -2.69 -36.02 25.65
N CYS A 398 -1.81 -35.69 24.71
CA CYS A 398 -1.05 -34.44 24.76
C CYS A 398 -2.09 -33.32 24.85
N ASN A 399 -2.13 -32.63 25.96
CA ASN A 399 -3.01 -31.48 26.14
C ASN A 399 -2.71 -30.50 25.00
N SER A 400 -3.70 -30.19 24.20
CA SER A 400 -3.62 -29.22 23.08
C SER A 400 -3.24 -27.80 23.57
N GLU A 401 -3.09 -27.61 24.87
CA GLU A 401 -2.71 -26.34 25.50
C GLU A 401 -1.20 -26.01 25.44
N ASP A 402 -0.34 -26.98 25.09
CA ASP A 402 1.12 -26.82 25.16
C ASP A 402 1.83 -26.80 23.78
N THR A 403 1.08 -26.82 22.69
CA THR A 403 1.63 -26.80 21.32
C THR A 403 0.86 -25.88 20.38
N GLY A 404 1.47 -25.53 19.24
CA GLY A 404 0.83 -24.82 18.14
C GLY A 404 1.02 -23.32 18.13
N MET A 405 0.32 -22.66 17.21
CA MET A 405 0.41 -21.20 16.95
C MET A 405 0.06 -20.38 18.20
N LYS A 406 -0.95 -20.79 18.97
CA LYS A 406 -1.38 -20.09 20.20
C LYS A 406 -0.25 -19.96 21.22
N VAL A 407 0.48 -21.03 21.39
CA VAL A 407 1.62 -21.08 22.30
C VAL A 407 2.78 -20.25 21.76
N PHE A 408 3.04 -20.33 20.47
CA PHE A 408 4.09 -19.56 19.80
C PHE A 408 3.86 -18.06 19.92
N THR A 409 2.69 -17.55 19.63
CA THR A 409 2.35 -16.12 19.74
C THR A 409 2.40 -15.62 21.19
N ARG A 410 1.98 -16.46 22.16
CA ARG A 410 2.10 -16.18 23.58
C ARG A 410 3.57 -16.06 23.99
N ASP A 411 4.41 -17.01 23.61
CA ASP A 411 5.84 -17.04 23.96
C ASP A 411 6.58 -15.85 23.33
N LEU A 412 6.27 -15.50 22.07
CA LEU A 412 6.81 -14.30 21.43
C LEU A 412 6.52 -13.02 22.23
N ARG A 413 5.25 -12.76 22.57
CA ARG A 413 4.85 -11.55 23.30
C ARG A 413 5.38 -11.52 24.73
N THR A 414 5.49 -12.68 25.36
CA THR A 414 6.02 -12.79 26.74
C THR A 414 7.51 -12.42 26.77
N HIS A 415 8.26 -12.87 25.77
CA HIS A 415 9.70 -12.67 25.71
C HIS A 415 10.08 -11.31 25.10
N PHE A 416 9.42 -10.93 23.99
CA PHE A 416 9.69 -9.67 23.29
C PHE A 416 8.61 -8.64 23.64
N LYS A 417 8.83 -7.95 24.76
CA LYS A 417 7.89 -6.92 25.22
C LYS A 417 7.76 -5.81 24.19
N GLY A 418 6.53 -5.40 23.89
CA GLY A 418 6.22 -4.37 22.92
C GLY A 418 5.93 -4.90 21.52
N LEU A 419 6.03 -6.20 21.26
CA LEU A 419 5.46 -6.81 20.08
C LEU A 419 3.93 -6.89 20.25
N ASP A 420 3.25 -5.82 19.86
CA ASP A 420 1.81 -5.66 20.08
C ASP A 420 0.98 -6.41 19.06
N ASP A 421 1.35 -6.28 17.79
CA ASP A 421 0.58 -6.77 16.66
C ASP A 421 1.30 -7.92 15.93
N ILE A 422 0.59 -9.02 15.68
CA ILE A 422 1.06 -10.14 14.86
C ILE A 422 0.02 -10.39 13.77
N TYR A 423 0.43 -10.24 12.53
CA TYR A 423 -0.38 -10.46 11.33
C TYR A 423 0.09 -11.72 10.62
N VAL A 424 -0.84 -12.38 9.94
CA VAL A 424 -0.50 -13.50 9.05
C VAL A 424 -1.04 -13.25 7.66
N TRP A 425 -0.37 -13.80 6.66
CA TRP A 425 -0.77 -13.73 5.26
C TRP A 425 -1.87 -14.77 4.94
N HIS A 426 -2.81 -14.41 4.08
CA HIS A 426 -3.62 -15.36 3.32
C HIS A 426 -4.06 -14.74 1.99
N ALA A 427 -4.29 -15.57 0.96
CA ALA A 427 -4.93 -15.10 -0.27
C ALA A 427 -6.43 -14.84 -0.03
N LEU A 428 -7.05 -13.98 -0.84
CA LEU A 428 -8.49 -13.70 -0.70
C LEU A 428 -9.35 -14.97 -0.71
N CYS A 429 -9.01 -15.96 -1.53
CA CYS A 429 -9.67 -17.26 -1.58
C CYS A 429 -9.05 -18.31 -0.64
N GLY A 430 -8.18 -17.90 0.30
CA GLY A 430 -7.54 -18.76 1.30
C GLY A 430 -6.07 -19.03 1.01
N ALA A 431 -5.72 -19.75 -0.05
CA ALA A 431 -4.38 -19.88 -0.60
C ALA A 431 -4.36 -19.41 -2.06
N TRP A 432 -3.21 -19.45 -2.73
CA TRP A 432 -3.06 -19.09 -4.13
C TRP A 432 -4.06 -19.82 -5.04
N GLY A 433 -4.18 -21.14 -4.89
CA GLY A 433 -5.16 -21.99 -5.59
C GLY A 433 -6.53 -22.08 -4.92
N GLY A 434 -6.80 -21.34 -3.84
CA GLY A 434 -8.05 -21.37 -3.09
C GLY A 434 -8.11 -22.44 -2.03
N VAL A 435 -9.30 -23.00 -1.78
CA VAL A 435 -9.59 -24.06 -0.80
C VAL A 435 -9.78 -25.39 -1.52
N ARG A 436 -9.23 -26.47 -0.96
CA ARG A 436 -9.35 -27.80 -1.55
C ARG A 436 -10.76 -28.37 -1.34
N PRO A 437 -11.44 -28.85 -2.40
CA PRO A 437 -12.76 -29.47 -2.27
C PRO A 437 -12.75 -30.70 -1.36
N GLY A 438 -13.77 -30.81 -0.48
CA GLY A 438 -13.99 -31.99 0.35
C GLY A 438 -13.11 -32.14 1.58
N THR A 439 -12.22 -31.18 1.87
CA THR A 439 -11.31 -31.24 3.03
C THR A 439 -11.79 -30.40 4.22
N THR A 440 -12.69 -29.47 3.98
CA THR A 440 -13.31 -28.62 4.99
C THR A 440 -14.83 -28.80 5.00
N HIS A 441 -15.53 -28.21 5.97
CA HIS A 441 -17.01 -28.21 6.04
C HIS A 441 -17.66 -27.28 4.98
N LEU A 442 -16.86 -26.53 4.23
CA LEU A 442 -17.33 -25.57 3.25
C LEU A 442 -17.62 -26.23 1.89
N ASN A 443 -18.66 -25.77 1.23
CA ASN A 443 -18.95 -26.19 -0.14
C ASN A 443 -17.98 -25.49 -1.11
N THR A 444 -16.96 -26.21 -1.51
CA THR A 444 -15.86 -25.71 -2.37
C THR A 444 -15.85 -26.46 -3.69
N LYS A 445 -15.58 -25.73 -4.78
CA LYS A 445 -15.50 -26.28 -6.13
C LYS A 445 -14.32 -25.64 -6.87
N ILE A 446 -13.56 -26.42 -7.63
CA ILE A 446 -12.52 -25.86 -8.51
C ILE A 446 -13.21 -25.23 -9.71
N ILE A 447 -13.06 -23.90 -9.84
CA ILE A 447 -13.63 -23.10 -10.93
C ILE A 447 -12.53 -22.79 -11.93
N PRO A 448 -12.70 -23.13 -13.22
CA PRO A 448 -11.78 -22.73 -14.27
C PRO A 448 -11.72 -21.20 -14.38
N CYS A 449 -10.52 -20.67 -14.53
CA CYS A 449 -10.30 -19.23 -14.70
C CYS A 449 -10.59 -18.77 -16.12
N LYS A 450 -11.24 -17.61 -16.24
CA LYS A 450 -11.49 -16.91 -17.51
C LYS A 450 -11.01 -15.46 -17.37
N LEU A 451 -9.95 -15.14 -18.08
CA LEU A 451 -9.42 -13.78 -18.12
C LEU A 451 -10.27 -12.91 -19.06
N SER A 452 -10.48 -11.66 -18.69
CA SER A 452 -11.17 -10.71 -19.56
C SER A 452 -10.23 -10.18 -20.65
N GLN A 453 -10.80 -9.78 -21.80
CA GLN A 453 -10.02 -9.24 -22.92
C GLN A 453 -9.23 -7.97 -22.58
N GLY A 454 -9.70 -7.17 -21.62
CA GLY A 454 -8.98 -5.99 -21.15
C GLY A 454 -7.61 -6.32 -20.54
N LEU A 455 -7.52 -7.49 -19.91
CA LEU A 455 -6.27 -7.96 -19.29
C LEU A 455 -5.20 -8.39 -20.29
N ASP A 456 -5.54 -8.60 -21.55
CA ASP A 456 -4.56 -8.84 -22.63
C ASP A 456 -3.58 -7.68 -22.80
N GLY A 457 -3.91 -6.49 -22.28
CA GLY A 457 -3.03 -5.32 -22.25
C GLY A 457 -1.97 -5.35 -21.16
N THR A 458 -2.11 -6.23 -20.19
CA THR A 458 -1.20 -6.30 -19.02
C THR A 458 0.06 -7.11 -19.31
N MET A 459 1.08 -6.93 -18.47
CA MET A 459 2.31 -7.72 -18.47
C MET A 459 2.02 -9.17 -18.05
N ASP A 460 2.65 -10.13 -18.73
CA ASP A 460 2.59 -11.53 -18.31
C ASP A 460 3.11 -11.69 -16.88
N ASP A 461 2.37 -12.46 -16.11
CA ASP A 461 2.68 -12.77 -14.73
C ASP A 461 2.57 -14.29 -14.49
N LEU A 462 3.63 -14.89 -13.97
CA LEU A 462 3.69 -16.33 -13.74
C LEU A 462 2.57 -16.80 -12.80
N ALA A 463 2.25 -16.01 -11.77
CA ALA A 463 1.19 -16.34 -10.83
C ALA A 463 -0.18 -16.41 -11.52
N VAL A 464 -0.48 -15.45 -12.42
CA VAL A 464 -1.73 -15.44 -13.20
C VAL A 464 -1.80 -16.67 -14.08
N ILE A 465 -0.71 -17.00 -14.79
CA ILE A 465 -0.65 -18.16 -15.67
C ILE A 465 -0.92 -19.45 -14.88
N LYS A 466 -0.25 -19.65 -13.75
CA LYS A 466 -0.40 -20.85 -12.92
C LYS A 466 -1.78 -20.97 -12.26
N ILE A 467 -2.31 -19.86 -11.76
CA ILE A 467 -3.68 -19.82 -11.24
C ILE A 467 -4.68 -20.15 -12.37
N ALA A 468 -4.48 -19.62 -13.56
CA ALA A 468 -5.35 -19.89 -14.69
C ALA A 468 -5.31 -21.37 -15.13
N GLU A 469 -4.12 -21.99 -15.13
CA GLU A 469 -3.92 -23.41 -15.41
C GLU A 469 -4.58 -24.32 -14.36
N GLY A 470 -4.39 -24.00 -13.06
CA GLY A 470 -4.89 -24.81 -11.95
C GLY A 470 -6.36 -24.59 -11.59
N GLY A 471 -6.94 -23.48 -12.00
CA GLY A 471 -8.26 -23.03 -11.51
C GLY A 471 -8.24 -22.64 -10.02
N ILE A 472 -9.34 -22.08 -9.53
CA ILE A 472 -9.49 -21.66 -8.14
C ILE A 472 -10.46 -22.58 -7.40
N GLY A 473 -10.03 -23.14 -6.27
CA GLY A 473 -10.88 -23.81 -5.29
C GLY A 473 -11.74 -22.75 -4.57
N LEU A 474 -12.86 -22.40 -5.19
CA LEU A 474 -13.73 -21.33 -4.72
C LEU A 474 -14.75 -21.87 -3.72
N VAL A 475 -14.79 -21.32 -2.53
CA VAL A 475 -15.89 -21.53 -1.58
C VAL A 475 -17.15 -20.91 -2.16
N HIS A 476 -18.29 -21.61 -2.07
CA HIS A 476 -19.55 -21.08 -2.58
C HIS A 476 -19.83 -19.69 -2.02
N PRO A 477 -20.18 -18.67 -2.83
CA PRO A 477 -20.30 -17.28 -2.37
C PRO A 477 -21.27 -17.06 -1.22
N ASP A 478 -22.29 -17.90 -1.07
CA ASP A 478 -23.24 -17.84 0.05
C ASP A 478 -22.63 -18.31 1.38
N GLN A 479 -21.46 -18.96 1.35
CA GLN A 479 -20.67 -19.34 2.53
C GLN A 479 -19.42 -18.48 2.71
N ALA A 480 -19.30 -17.35 2.02
CA ALA A 480 -18.16 -16.46 2.20
C ALA A 480 -18.06 -15.91 3.64
N ASP A 481 -19.20 -15.66 4.28
CA ASP A 481 -19.26 -15.25 5.70
C ASP A 481 -18.67 -16.37 6.60
N ASP A 482 -19.09 -17.62 6.42
CA ASP A 482 -18.65 -18.78 7.21
C ASP A 482 -17.16 -19.07 6.97
N PHE A 483 -16.69 -18.91 5.72
CA PHE A 483 -15.30 -19.12 5.36
C PHE A 483 -14.37 -18.17 6.12
N TYR A 484 -14.61 -16.86 6.02
CA TYR A 484 -13.76 -15.89 6.72
C TYR A 484 -13.93 -15.97 8.24
N ASP A 485 -15.13 -16.19 8.73
CA ASP A 485 -15.35 -16.31 10.17
C ASP A 485 -14.63 -17.53 10.76
N SER A 486 -14.68 -18.68 10.09
CA SER A 486 -14.00 -19.89 10.54
C SER A 486 -12.48 -19.72 10.61
N MET A 487 -11.87 -19.10 9.60
CA MET A 487 -10.42 -18.85 9.57
C MET A 487 -10.02 -17.75 10.56
N HIS A 488 -10.70 -16.61 10.56
CA HIS A 488 -10.31 -15.45 11.35
C HIS A 488 -10.64 -15.61 12.85
N SER A 489 -11.69 -16.33 13.20
CA SER A 489 -11.96 -16.63 14.62
C SER A 489 -10.87 -17.52 15.21
N TYR A 490 -10.43 -18.55 14.45
CA TYR A 490 -9.26 -19.34 14.83
C TYR A 490 -8.02 -18.46 15.00
N LEU A 491 -7.68 -17.62 14.03
CA LEU A 491 -6.51 -16.72 14.08
C LEU A 491 -6.57 -15.79 15.30
N SER A 492 -7.73 -15.20 15.59
CA SER A 492 -7.93 -14.35 16.76
C SER A 492 -7.74 -15.14 18.06
N GLU A 493 -8.25 -16.38 18.13
CA GLU A 493 -8.11 -17.26 19.31
C GLU A 493 -6.64 -17.63 19.58
N VAL A 494 -5.85 -17.83 18.53
CA VAL A 494 -4.41 -18.13 18.67
C VAL A 494 -3.53 -16.89 18.83
N GLY A 495 -4.14 -15.70 19.02
CA GLY A 495 -3.44 -14.46 19.34
C GLY A 495 -2.93 -13.67 18.12
N ILE A 496 -3.40 -13.96 16.93
CA ILE A 496 -3.18 -13.12 15.75
C ILE A 496 -4.09 -11.89 15.82
N THR A 497 -3.59 -10.72 15.51
CA THR A 497 -4.29 -9.43 15.63
C THR A 497 -4.81 -8.90 14.31
N GLY A 498 -4.42 -9.51 13.19
CA GLY A 498 -4.87 -9.12 11.87
C GLY A 498 -4.29 -9.98 10.76
N VAL A 499 -4.62 -9.61 9.53
CA VAL A 499 -4.24 -10.36 8.33
C VAL A 499 -3.69 -9.45 7.22
N LYS A 500 -2.71 -9.95 6.46
CA LYS A 500 -2.34 -9.43 5.15
C LYS A 500 -3.09 -10.26 4.12
N VAL A 501 -4.06 -9.64 3.43
CA VAL A 501 -4.87 -10.30 2.41
C VAL A 501 -4.34 -9.95 1.04
N ASP A 502 -3.89 -10.97 0.34
CA ASP A 502 -3.27 -10.87 -0.99
C ASP A 502 -4.13 -11.55 -2.06
N VAL A 503 -3.71 -11.50 -3.31
CA VAL A 503 -4.34 -12.17 -4.47
C VAL A 503 -5.82 -11.78 -4.64
N ILE A 504 -6.17 -10.52 -4.34
CA ILE A 504 -7.55 -10.05 -4.24
C ILE A 504 -8.30 -10.11 -5.56
N HIS A 505 -7.61 -9.90 -6.69
CA HIS A 505 -8.26 -9.85 -8.00
C HIS A 505 -8.60 -11.22 -8.62
N THR A 506 -8.32 -12.34 -7.98
CA THR A 506 -8.70 -13.66 -8.47
C THR A 506 -10.19 -13.84 -8.69
N LEU A 507 -11.03 -13.12 -7.95
CA LEU A 507 -12.48 -13.18 -8.14
C LEU A 507 -12.94 -12.76 -9.55
N GLU A 508 -12.16 -11.92 -10.23
CA GLU A 508 -12.50 -11.49 -11.59
C GLU A 508 -12.39 -12.61 -12.63
N TYR A 509 -11.62 -13.67 -12.33
CA TYR A 509 -11.43 -14.81 -13.22
C TYR A 509 -12.50 -15.89 -13.10
N VAL A 510 -13.24 -15.91 -12.00
CA VAL A 510 -14.15 -16.99 -11.62
C VAL A 510 -15.61 -16.54 -11.45
N GLY A 511 -15.97 -15.37 -12.00
CA GLY A 511 -17.30 -14.77 -11.87
C GLY A 511 -18.40 -15.36 -12.79
N GLU A 512 -18.05 -16.19 -13.77
CA GLU A 512 -18.95 -16.63 -14.84
C GLU A 512 -20.25 -17.25 -14.32
N GLU A 513 -20.16 -18.20 -13.37
CA GLU A 513 -21.31 -18.95 -12.83
C GLU A 513 -22.03 -18.23 -11.66
N TYR A 514 -21.47 -17.12 -11.14
CA TYR A 514 -21.92 -16.48 -9.89
C TYR A 514 -22.53 -15.09 -10.10
N GLY A 515 -23.13 -14.86 -11.26
CA GLY A 515 -23.79 -13.58 -11.54
C GLY A 515 -22.86 -12.45 -11.97
N GLY A 516 -21.64 -12.81 -12.36
CA GLY A 516 -20.57 -11.90 -12.79
C GLY A 516 -19.65 -11.46 -11.65
N ARG A 517 -18.55 -10.81 -12.04
CA ARG A 517 -17.48 -10.43 -11.11
C ARG A 517 -17.91 -9.45 -10.02
N VAL A 518 -18.83 -8.53 -10.31
CA VAL A 518 -19.33 -7.54 -9.32
C VAL A 518 -20.16 -8.22 -8.24
N GLU A 519 -21.06 -9.13 -8.60
CA GLU A 519 -21.91 -9.82 -7.62
C GLU A 519 -21.09 -10.81 -6.77
N LEU A 520 -20.17 -11.55 -7.39
CA LEU A 520 -19.24 -12.43 -6.67
C LEU A 520 -18.38 -11.61 -5.68
N ALA A 521 -17.78 -10.51 -6.15
CA ALA A 521 -16.95 -9.62 -5.32
C ALA A 521 -17.74 -9.07 -4.13
N LYS A 522 -18.97 -8.61 -4.30
CA LYS A 522 -19.83 -8.14 -3.20
C LYS A 522 -20.02 -9.19 -2.11
N LYS A 523 -20.21 -10.46 -2.47
CA LYS A 523 -20.37 -11.55 -1.50
C LYS A 523 -19.10 -11.75 -0.66
N TYR A 524 -17.97 -11.91 -1.33
CA TYR A 524 -16.68 -12.13 -0.68
C TYR A 524 -16.24 -10.93 0.17
N TYR A 525 -16.33 -9.71 -0.36
CA TYR A 525 -15.93 -8.50 0.38
C TYR A 525 -16.85 -8.19 1.56
N ASN A 526 -18.13 -8.53 1.47
CA ASN A 526 -19.04 -8.42 2.61
C ASN A 526 -18.68 -9.43 3.71
N GLY A 527 -18.39 -10.69 3.34
CA GLY A 527 -17.95 -11.73 4.28
C GLY A 527 -16.65 -11.32 4.98
N LEU A 528 -15.65 -10.90 4.20
CA LEU A 528 -14.38 -10.40 4.73
C LEU A 528 -14.60 -9.22 5.69
N SER A 529 -15.41 -8.24 5.31
CA SER A 529 -15.66 -7.04 6.13
C SER A 529 -16.36 -7.36 7.44
N LYS A 530 -17.31 -8.29 7.44
CA LYS A 530 -18.01 -8.76 8.67
C LYS A 530 -17.04 -9.47 9.60
N SER A 531 -16.24 -10.38 9.04
CA SER A 531 -15.25 -11.12 9.81
C SER A 531 -14.17 -10.21 10.39
N LEU A 532 -13.71 -9.21 9.63
CA LEU A 532 -12.77 -8.19 10.09
C LEU A 532 -13.34 -7.42 11.28
N ALA A 533 -14.60 -6.99 11.19
CA ALA A 533 -15.28 -6.28 12.29
C ALA A 533 -15.41 -7.13 13.55
N LYS A 534 -15.67 -8.42 13.40
CA LYS A 534 -15.88 -9.36 14.50
C LYS A 534 -14.55 -9.77 15.17
N ASN A 535 -13.54 -10.14 14.38
CA ASN A 535 -12.37 -10.86 14.84
C ASN A 535 -11.13 -9.96 15.02
N PHE A 536 -11.04 -8.82 14.31
CA PHE A 536 -9.86 -7.94 14.26
C PHE A 536 -10.20 -6.46 14.46
N ASN A 537 -11.15 -6.15 15.34
CA ASN A 537 -11.54 -4.78 15.72
C ASN A 537 -11.91 -3.86 14.52
N GLY A 538 -12.20 -4.44 13.37
CA GLY A 538 -12.56 -3.72 12.15
C GLY A 538 -11.40 -3.05 11.40
N THR A 539 -10.17 -3.13 11.90
CA THR A 539 -9.00 -2.45 11.32
C THR A 539 -7.83 -3.38 10.99
N GLY A 540 -7.82 -4.60 11.51
CA GLY A 540 -6.70 -5.53 11.43
C GLY A 540 -6.51 -6.18 10.05
N LEU A 541 -6.38 -5.37 8.97
CA LEU A 541 -6.15 -5.88 7.62
C LEU A 541 -5.27 -4.94 6.80
N ILE A 542 -4.27 -5.53 6.12
CA ILE A 542 -3.52 -4.92 5.03
C ILE A 542 -3.98 -5.59 3.73
N SER A 543 -4.55 -4.83 2.79
CA SER A 543 -4.91 -5.34 1.47
C SER A 543 -3.76 -5.21 0.49
N SER A 544 -3.55 -6.22 -0.37
CA SER A 544 -2.49 -6.27 -1.36
C SER A 544 -2.98 -6.92 -2.65
N MET A 545 -2.32 -6.68 -3.78
CA MET A 545 -2.70 -7.16 -5.10
C MET A 545 -4.16 -6.76 -5.48
N GLN A 546 -4.52 -5.48 -5.23
CA GLN A 546 -5.92 -5.01 -5.26
C GLN A 546 -6.10 -3.69 -6.04
N GLN A 547 -5.12 -3.27 -6.84
CA GLN A 547 -5.08 -1.91 -7.40
C GLN A 547 -5.99 -1.73 -8.61
N CYS A 548 -7.30 -1.73 -8.38
CA CYS A 548 -8.30 -1.34 -9.38
C CYS A 548 -9.55 -0.72 -8.73
N ASN A 549 -10.34 -0.02 -9.56
CA ASN A 549 -11.59 0.60 -9.11
C ASN A 549 -12.60 -0.42 -8.56
N ASP A 550 -12.62 -1.64 -9.08
CA ASP A 550 -13.54 -2.68 -8.63
C ASP A 550 -13.38 -2.93 -7.13
N PHE A 551 -12.16 -3.19 -6.67
CA PHE A 551 -11.90 -3.42 -5.25
C PHE A 551 -12.12 -2.15 -4.43
N LEU A 552 -11.55 -1.02 -4.86
CA LEU A 552 -11.63 0.22 -4.09
C LEU A 552 -13.07 0.69 -3.89
N LEU A 553 -13.93 0.51 -4.89
CA LEU A 553 -15.32 0.95 -4.84
C LEU A 553 -16.29 -0.09 -4.27
N LEU A 554 -15.89 -1.37 -4.13
CA LEU A 554 -16.74 -2.45 -3.59
C LEU A 554 -16.23 -3.03 -2.28
N GLY A 555 -14.91 -3.16 -2.11
CA GLY A 555 -14.29 -3.95 -1.03
C GLY A 555 -13.88 -3.14 0.20
N THR A 556 -13.87 -1.82 0.14
CA THR A 556 -13.21 -0.98 1.15
C THR A 556 -14.16 -0.30 2.13
N LYS A 557 -15.32 -0.91 2.40
CA LYS A 557 -16.26 -0.39 3.40
C LYS A 557 -15.68 -0.40 4.81
N GLN A 558 -14.89 -1.42 5.14
CA GLN A 558 -14.22 -1.61 6.43
C GLN A 558 -12.69 -1.50 6.29
N ILE A 559 -12.11 -2.03 5.20
CA ILE A 559 -10.67 -2.04 4.97
C ILE A 559 -10.13 -0.62 4.89
N SER A 560 -9.15 -0.30 5.73
CA SER A 560 -8.60 1.06 5.87
C SER A 560 -7.11 1.18 5.53
N MET A 561 -6.43 0.08 5.19
CA MET A 561 -5.01 0.09 4.80
C MET A 561 -4.76 -0.84 3.62
N GLY A 562 -3.85 -0.47 2.74
CA GLY A 562 -3.46 -1.32 1.62
C GLY A 562 -2.24 -0.83 0.86
N ARG A 563 -1.61 -1.78 0.20
CA ARG A 563 -0.43 -1.62 -0.63
C ARG A 563 -0.73 -0.73 -1.83
N VAL A 564 0.11 0.27 -2.05
CA VAL A 564 -0.02 1.20 -3.19
C VAL A 564 1.05 1.00 -4.27
N GLY A 565 2.01 0.11 -4.04
CA GLY A 565 3.02 -0.32 -5.02
C GLY A 565 2.94 -1.79 -5.37
N ASP A 566 3.57 -2.21 -6.46
CA ASP A 566 4.01 -3.59 -6.70
C ASP A 566 4.95 -4.01 -5.54
N ASP A 567 5.21 -5.28 -5.37
CA ASP A 567 6.12 -5.76 -4.35
C ASP A 567 7.50 -5.10 -4.46
N PHE A 568 8.15 -4.91 -3.31
CA PHE A 568 9.57 -4.63 -3.28
C PHE A 568 10.32 -5.84 -3.84
N TRP A 569 11.15 -5.62 -4.85
CA TRP A 569 12.01 -6.64 -5.45
C TRP A 569 13.47 -6.28 -5.22
N PHE A 570 14.20 -7.13 -4.51
CA PHE A 570 15.63 -6.91 -4.27
C PHE A 570 16.49 -7.09 -5.54
N GLN A 571 15.99 -7.82 -6.55
CA GLN A 571 16.57 -8.00 -7.87
C GLN A 571 15.46 -8.22 -8.91
N ASP A 572 15.78 -8.08 -10.21
CA ASP A 572 14.78 -8.35 -11.26
C ASP A 572 14.49 -9.85 -11.37
N PRO A 573 13.25 -10.30 -11.14
CA PRO A 573 12.86 -11.69 -11.31
C PRO A 573 12.98 -12.17 -12.76
N ASN A 574 13.09 -11.27 -13.74
CA ASN A 574 13.29 -11.60 -15.16
C ASN A 574 14.78 -11.65 -15.55
N GLY A 575 15.70 -11.47 -14.61
CA GLY A 575 17.12 -11.69 -14.78
C GLY A 575 17.93 -10.52 -15.35
N ASP A 576 17.42 -9.28 -15.38
CA ASP A 576 18.25 -8.11 -15.66
C ASP A 576 19.10 -7.76 -14.44
N PRO A 577 20.45 -7.89 -14.50
CA PRO A 577 21.31 -7.61 -13.35
C PRO A 577 21.24 -6.15 -12.88
N ASN A 578 20.84 -5.21 -13.75
CA ASN A 578 20.63 -3.82 -13.39
C ASN A 578 19.26 -3.58 -12.74
N GLY A 579 18.40 -4.58 -12.68
CA GLY A 579 17.10 -4.52 -12.01
C GLY A 579 17.22 -4.16 -10.53
N VAL A 580 18.32 -4.53 -9.89
CA VAL A 580 18.65 -4.13 -8.51
C VAL A 580 18.60 -2.62 -8.29
N TYR A 581 18.76 -1.81 -9.34
CA TYR A 581 18.68 -0.35 -9.27
C TYR A 581 17.37 0.20 -9.85
N TRP A 582 17.02 -0.14 -11.09
CA TRP A 582 15.89 0.51 -11.76
C TRP A 582 14.54 0.07 -11.23
N LEU A 583 14.40 -1.14 -10.65
CA LEU A 583 13.15 -1.57 -10.00
C LEU A 583 12.79 -0.68 -8.80
N GLN A 584 13.78 -0.14 -8.10
CA GLN A 584 13.53 0.70 -6.92
C GLN A 584 12.87 2.04 -7.32
N GLY A 585 13.29 2.61 -8.45
CA GLY A 585 12.61 3.77 -9.03
C GLY A 585 11.19 3.46 -9.49
N VAL A 586 10.96 2.31 -10.10
CA VAL A 586 9.63 1.81 -10.50
C VAL A 586 8.71 1.71 -9.27
N HIS A 587 9.16 1.04 -8.22
CA HIS A 587 8.42 0.87 -6.98
C HIS A 587 8.04 2.22 -6.34
N MET A 588 8.97 3.19 -6.33
CA MET A 588 8.73 4.53 -5.82
C MET A 588 7.63 5.26 -6.61
N ILE A 589 7.66 5.16 -7.93
CA ILE A 589 6.66 5.76 -8.82
C ILE A 589 5.28 5.15 -8.58
N HIS A 590 5.18 3.82 -8.46
CA HIS A 590 3.93 3.16 -8.12
C HIS A 590 3.36 3.72 -6.82
N CYS A 591 4.15 3.73 -5.74
CA CYS A 591 3.70 4.18 -4.43
C CYS A 591 3.25 5.65 -4.45
N ALA A 592 4.03 6.54 -5.05
CA ALA A 592 3.73 7.97 -5.06
C ALA A 592 2.45 8.30 -5.85
N TYR A 593 2.30 7.78 -7.06
CA TYR A 593 1.17 8.14 -7.92
C TYR A 593 -0.12 7.39 -7.55
N ASN A 594 -0.02 6.13 -7.11
CA ASN A 594 -1.19 5.41 -6.62
C ASN A 594 -1.75 6.01 -5.32
N SER A 595 -0.92 6.64 -4.50
CA SER A 595 -1.40 7.36 -3.31
C SER A 595 -2.37 8.50 -3.63
N MET A 596 -2.35 9.07 -4.84
CA MET A 596 -3.25 10.17 -5.23
C MET A 596 -4.74 9.75 -5.18
N TRP A 597 -5.07 8.54 -5.60
CA TRP A 597 -6.43 8.04 -5.65
C TRP A 597 -6.76 7.05 -4.53
N MET A 598 -5.86 6.09 -4.28
CA MET A 598 -6.08 5.10 -3.23
C MET A 598 -6.09 5.74 -1.84
N GLY A 599 -5.27 6.77 -1.62
CA GLY A 599 -5.22 7.54 -0.37
C GLY A 599 -6.52 8.25 0.00
N GLN A 600 -7.46 8.45 -0.93
CA GLN A 600 -8.78 8.96 -0.63
C GLN A 600 -9.65 7.93 0.13
N ILE A 601 -9.30 6.64 0.00
CA ILE A 601 -10.11 5.53 0.46
C ILE A 601 -9.39 4.71 1.54
N ILE A 602 -8.12 4.39 1.35
CA ILE A 602 -7.31 3.58 2.27
C ILE A 602 -6.02 4.31 2.62
N GLN A 603 -5.48 4.05 3.80
CA GLN A 603 -4.14 4.50 4.18
C GLN A 603 -3.10 3.83 3.28
N PRO A 604 -2.32 4.59 2.52
CA PRO A 604 -1.27 4.03 1.69
C PRO A 604 -0.21 3.30 2.51
N ASP A 605 0.04 2.07 2.14
CA ASP A 605 1.17 1.25 2.57
C ASP A 605 2.19 1.18 1.43
N TRP A 606 3.42 1.67 1.70
CA TRP A 606 4.49 1.75 0.71
C TRP A 606 5.38 0.50 0.69
N ASP A 607 4.94 -0.58 1.33
CA ASP A 607 5.61 -1.87 1.39
C ASP A 607 6.88 -1.93 2.26
N MET A 608 7.30 -3.17 2.50
CA MET A 608 8.58 -3.52 3.07
C MET A 608 9.76 -3.11 2.18
N PHE A 609 10.97 -3.16 2.72
CA PHE A 609 12.24 -3.11 2.01
C PHE A 609 13.32 -3.83 2.83
N GLN A 610 14.49 -4.12 2.25
CA GLN A 610 15.62 -4.70 2.97
C GLN A 610 16.59 -3.60 3.39
N SER A 611 16.93 -3.53 4.69
CA SER A 611 17.80 -2.47 5.23
C SER A 611 19.26 -2.61 4.79
N ASP A 612 19.71 -3.82 4.39
CA ASP A 612 21.04 -4.10 3.85
C ASP A 612 21.12 -4.02 2.30
N HIS A 613 20.00 -3.70 1.62
CA HIS A 613 19.98 -3.56 0.18
C HIS A 613 20.81 -2.36 -0.30
N VAL A 614 21.45 -2.46 -1.48
CA VAL A 614 22.26 -1.38 -2.06
C VAL A 614 21.48 -0.05 -2.21
N CYS A 615 20.16 -0.10 -2.39
CA CYS A 615 19.27 1.07 -2.44
C CYS A 615 18.49 1.28 -1.12
N ALA A 616 18.89 0.69 0.00
CA ALA A 616 18.16 0.77 1.26
C ALA A 616 17.91 2.22 1.72
N LYS A 617 18.93 3.09 1.59
CA LYS A 617 18.80 4.51 1.95
C LYS A 617 17.75 5.25 1.12
N PHE A 618 17.57 4.89 -0.16
CA PHE A 618 16.53 5.41 -1.04
C PHE A 618 15.13 5.03 -0.54
N HIS A 619 14.94 3.76 -0.16
CA HIS A 619 13.69 3.27 0.42
C HIS A 619 13.42 3.86 1.81
N ALA A 620 14.43 3.89 2.68
CA ALA A 620 14.31 4.46 4.03
C ALA A 620 13.87 5.93 3.99
N ALA A 621 14.50 6.75 3.14
CA ALA A 621 14.13 8.15 2.99
C ALA A 621 12.68 8.33 2.50
N SER A 622 12.21 7.48 1.59
CA SER A 622 10.83 7.54 1.10
C SER A 622 9.82 7.13 2.17
N ARG A 623 10.11 6.07 2.94
CA ARG A 623 9.25 5.63 4.06
C ARG A 623 9.16 6.68 5.16
N ALA A 624 10.22 7.45 5.40
CA ALA A 624 10.20 8.56 6.34
C ALA A 624 9.17 9.65 5.96
N VAL A 625 8.86 9.80 4.67
CA VAL A 625 7.92 10.82 4.14
C VAL A 625 6.55 10.23 3.81
N CYS A 626 6.42 8.91 3.61
CA CYS A 626 5.22 8.27 3.07
C CYS A 626 3.94 8.50 3.91
N GLY A 627 4.06 8.62 5.23
CA GLY A 627 2.92 8.80 6.14
C GLY A 627 2.20 7.50 6.51
N GLY A 628 2.72 6.34 6.08
CA GLY A 628 2.27 5.00 6.42
C GLY A 628 3.20 4.30 7.42
N PRO A 629 2.98 3.01 7.69
CA PRO A 629 3.87 2.23 8.53
C PRO A 629 5.26 2.07 7.88
N VAL A 630 6.25 1.79 8.71
CA VAL A 630 7.61 1.47 8.26
C VAL A 630 7.94 0.06 8.71
N TYR A 631 8.25 -0.80 7.76
CA TYR A 631 8.66 -2.17 8.05
C TYR A 631 9.66 -2.68 7.02
N VAL A 632 10.46 -3.63 7.46
CA VAL A 632 11.50 -4.26 6.63
C VAL A 632 11.24 -5.74 6.46
N SER A 633 11.87 -6.34 5.44
CA SER A 633 11.86 -7.78 5.17
C SER A 633 13.27 -8.37 5.27
N ASP A 634 14.10 -7.80 6.12
CA ASP A 634 15.48 -8.20 6.30
C ASP A 634 15.62 -9.69 6.57
N SER A 635 16.58 -10.31 5.93
CA SER A 635 17.04 -11.67 6.27
C SER A 635 17.77 -11.65 7.62
N LEU A 636 17.83 -12.81 8.28
CA LEU A 636 18.65 -12.98 9.45
C LEU A 636 20.11 -12.60 9.15
N ASP A 637 20.78 -11.96 10.09
CA ASP A 637 22.15 -11.39 9.96
C ASP A 637 22.30 -10.29 8.88
N GLY A 638 21.19 -9.81 8.29
CA GLY A 638 21.17 -8.82 7.21
C GLY A 638 20.53 -7.48 7.64
N HIS A 639 20.99 -6.88 8.75
CA HIS A 639 20.38 -5.66 9.29
C HIS A 639 21.35 -4.47 9.24
N ASP A 640 20.90 -3.33 8.70
CA ASP A 640 21.55 -2.03 8.87
C ASP A 640 20.87 -1.24 9.99
N PHE A 641 21.26 -1.52 11.25
CA PHE A 641 20.70 -0.84 12.41
C PHE A 641 20.99 0.67 12.43
N ASP A 642 22.09 1.13 11.82
CA ASP A 642 22.39 2.57 11.74
C ASP A 642 21.45 3.29 10.79
N LEU A 643 21.02 2.62 9.72
CA LEU A 643 19.97 3.13 8.83
C LEU A 643 18.61 3.12 9.54
N LEU A 644 18.27 2.01 10.22
CA LEU A 644 16.97 1.85 10.87
C LEU A 644 16.78 2.86 12.03
N ARG A 645 17.82 3.19 12.79
CA ARG A 645 17.76 4.24 13.83
C ARG A 645 17.44 5.64 13.30
N LYS A 646 17.53 5.86 11.97
CA LYS A 646 17.09 7.12 11.34
C LYS A 646 15.59 7.14 11.02
N LEU A 647 14.90 6.01 11.19
CA LEU A 647 13.48 5.83 10.94
C LEU A 647 12.67 5.56 12.21
N VAL A 648 13.31 4.96 13.23
CA VAL A 648 12.63 4.34 14.36
C VAL A 648 13.15 4.91 15.66
N PHE A 649 12.26 5.30 16.57
CA PHE A 649 12.60 5.66 17.94
C PHE A 649 12.91 4.40 18.78
N PRO A 650 13.64 4.54 19.90
CA PRO A 650 13.98 3.40 20.75
C PRO A 650 12.78 2.59 21.26
N ASP A 651 11.59 3.21 21.37
CA ASP A 651 10.34 2.54 21.74
C ASP A 651 9.64 1.79 20.57
N GLY A 652 10.26 1.75 19.39
CA GLY A 652 9.71 1.10 18.19
C GLY A 652 8.62 1.90 17.46
N THR A 653 8.35 3.14 17.86
CA THR A 653 7.48 4.06 17.09
C THR A 653 8.29 4.83 16.05
N ILE A 654 7.60 5.50 15.12
CA ILE A 654 8.23 6.24 14.02
C ILE A 654 7.81 7.71 14.02
N PRO A 655 8.64 8.65 13.54
CA PRO A 655 8.27 10.04 13.31
C PRO A 655 7.36 10.15 12.07
N LYS A 656 6.11 9.64 12.17
CA LYS A 656 5.15 9.55 11.07
C LYS A 656 4.63 10.93 10.66
N CYS A 657 4.55 11.20 9.35
CA CYS A 657 3.85 12.34 8.79
C CYS A 657 2.33 12.25 9.05
N GLN A 658 1.65 13.41 9.05
CA GLN A 658 0.23 13.52 9.36
C GLN A 658 -0.68 13.18 8.18
N TYR A 659 -0.16 13.26 6.97
CA TYR A 659 -0.87 12.96 5.72
C TYR A 659 -0.19 11.80 4.99
N PHE A 660 -0.61 11.45 3.80
CA PHE A 660 0.09 10.51 2.92
C PHE A 660 0.85 11.28 1.85
N ALA A 661 2.05 10.79 1.49
CA ALA A 661 2.91 11.46 0.52
C ALA A 661 2.31 11.44 -0.89
N LEU A 662 2.40 12.58 -1.57
CA LEU A 662 1.89 12.78 -2.93
C LEU A 662 2.95 13.45 -3.82
N PRO A 663 2.95 13.18 -5.14
CA PRO A 663 3.80 13.90 -6.07
C PRO A 663 3.52 15.40 -6.01
N THR A 664 4.55 16.24 -6.15
CA THR A 664 4.38 17.70 -6.27
C THR A 664 3.72 18.06 -7.60
N ARG A 665 3.08 19.23 -7.69
CA ARG A 665 2.32 19.67 -8.90
C ARG A 665 3.16 19.60 -10.19
N ASP A 666 4.43 19.99 -10.14
CA ASP A 666 5.31 19.97 -11.30
C ASP A 666 5.72 18.56 -11.76
N CYS A 667 5.45 17.53 -10.94
CA CYS A 667 5.64 16.12 -11.29
C CYS A 667 4.39 15.45 -11.88
N ILE A 668 3.18 16.01 -11.69
CA ILE A 668 1.91 15.32 -12.02
C ILE A 668 1.85 14.88 -13.48
N PHE A 669 2.17 15.78 -14.43
CA PHE A 669 2.12 15.50 -15.87
C PHE A 669 3.50 15.18 -16.47
N LYS A 670 4.40 14.60 -15.65
CA LYS A 670 5.75 14.21 -16.07
C LYS A 670 5.94 12.70 -15.86
N ASN A 671 6.98 12.17 -16.50
CA ASN A 671 7.38 10.78 -16.30
C ASN A 671 8.77 10.72 -15.62
N PRO A 672 8.82 10.83 -14.28
CA PRO A 672 10.09 10.80 -13.55
C PRO A 672 10.84 9.47 -13.63
N LEU A 673 10.23 8.46 -14.23
CA LEU A 673 10.84 7.14 -14.45
C LEU A 673 11.67 7.09 -15.74
N PHE A 674 11.25 7.84 -16.80
CA PHE A 674 11.79 7.63 -18.14
C PHE A 674 12.05 8.90 -18.99
N ASP A 675 11.63 10.09 -18.56
CA ASP A 675 11.80 11.30 -19.39
C ASP A 675 13.25 11.86 -19.43
N GLY A 676 14.14 11.29 -18.63
CA GLY A 676 15.56 11.66 -18.57
C GLY A 676 15.85 13.04 -17.97
N LYS A 677 14.88 13.70 -17.33
CA LYS A 677 15.02 15.07 -16.83
C LYS A 677 14.29 15.40 -15.54
N THR A 678 13.20 14.71 -15.20
CA THR A 678 12.37 15.00 -14.02
C THR A 678 12.84 14.17 -12.83
N THR A 679 13.17 14.84 -11.73
CA THR A 679 13.35 14.23 -10.42
C THR A 679 11.98 14.08 -9.78
N LEU A 680 11.62 12.90 -9.30
CA LEU A 680 10.39 12.72 -8.51
C LEU A 680 10.51 13.53 -7.23
N LYS A 681 9.55 14.40 -6.98
CA LYS A 681 9.37 15.08 -5.70
C LYS A 681 8.05 14.64 -5.08
N ILE A 682 8.10 14.26 -3.81
CA ILE A 682 6.92 13.95 -3.01
C ILE A 682 6.87 14.89 -1.81
N TRP A 683 5.69 15.36 -1.44
CA TRP A 683 5.46 16.21 -0.29
C TRP A 683 4.58 15.53 0.74
N ASN A 684 4.75 15.90 2.01
CA ASN A 684 3.87 15.52 3.11
C ASN A 684 3.90 16.61 4.19
N LEU A 685 3.04 16.47 5.19
CA LEU A 685 2.88 17.38 6.30
C LEU A 685 3.25 16.70 7.62
N ASN A 686 4.06 17.37 8.42
CA ASN A 686 4.23 17.09 9.85
C ASN A 686 3.29 18.00 10.65
N LYS A 687 3.18 17.76 11.96
CA LYS A 687 2.29 18.54 12.82
C LYS A 687 2.64 20.04 12.83
N TYR A 688 3.92 20.39 12.71
CA TYR A 688 4.42 21.77 12.78
C TYR A 688 5.36 22.13 11.63
N GLY A 689 5.21 21.50 10.47
CA GLY A 689 6.02 21.78 9.29
C GLY A 689 5.69 20.89 8.12
N GLY A 690 6.30 21.15 6.98
CA GLY A 690 6.20 20.31 5.80
C GLY A 690 7.49 19.54 5.55
N VAL A 691 7.41 18.51 4.75
CA VAL A 691 8.56 17.71 4.30
C VAL A 691 8.45 17.40 2.82
N ILE A 692 9.59 17.46 2.12
CA ILE A 692 9.71 17.09 0.71
C ILE A 692 10.83 16.06 0.58
N GLY A 693 10.52 14.94 -0.06
CA GLY A 693 11.50 13.98 -0.54
C GLY A 693 11.74 14.15 -2.05
N ALA A 694 13.00 14.16 -2.46
CA ALA A 694 13.38 14.24 -3.88
C ALA A 694 14.22 13.03 -4.27
N PHE A 695 13.78 12.30 -5.33
CA PHE A 695 14.31 11.00 -5.71
C PHE A 695 14.63 10.93 -7.21
N ASN A 696 15.80 10.41 -7.54
CA ASN A 696 16.13 10.06 -8.92
C ASN A 696 15.58 8.64 -9.22
N CYS A 697 14.42 8.59 -9.87
CA CYS A 697 13.77 7.34 -10.27
C CYS A 697 14.03 6.96 -11.73
N GLN A 698 14.88 7.70 -12.44
CA GLN A 698 15.14 7.47 -13.86
C GLN A 698 15.85 6.13 -14.11
N GLY A 699 15.54 5.48 -15.20
CA GLY A 699 16.26 4.29 -15.64
C GLY A 699 15.38 3.10 -16.06
N ALA A 700 14.06 3.23 -15.96
CA ALA A 700 13.12 2.22 -16.42
C ALA A 700 11.93 2.86 -17.13
N GLY A 701 11.08 2.04 -17.74
CA GLY A 701 9.84 2.52 -18.36
C GLY A 701 8.97 1.38 -18.85
N TRP A 702 7.68 1.68 -18.97
CA TRP A 702 6.73 0.83 -19.63
C TRP A 702 6.99 0.79 -21.15
N ASP A 703 7.08 -0.41 -21.71
CA ASP A 703 7.14 -0.65 -23.16
C ASP A 703 5.78 -1.16 -23.64
N PRO A 704 4.92 -0.31 -24.21
CA PRO A 704 3.57 -0.72 -24.64
C PRO A 704 3.57 -1.82 -25.69
N LYS A 705 4.64 -1.90 -26.52
CA LYS A 705 4.74 -2.92 -27.57
C LYS A 705 5.07 -4.30 -27.01
N ARG A 706 5.89 -4.33 -25.94
CA ARG A 706 6.29 -5.57 -25.28
C ARG A 706 5.45 -5.87 -24.03
N LYS A 707 4.54 -4.97 -23.68
CA LYS A 707 3.68 -5.07 -22.48
C LYS A 707 4.49 -5.42 -21.23
N ARG A 708 5.58 -4.70 -20.97
CA ARG A 708 6.41 -4.90 -19.77
C ARG A 708 7.19 -3.66 -19.37
N ILE A 709 7.50 -3.57 -18.10
CA ILE A 709 8.46 -2.61 -17.58
C ILE A 709 9.87 -3.19 -17.81
N ARG A 710 10.80 -2.33 -18.21
CA ARG A 710 12.19 -2.72 -18.43
C ARG A 710 13.15 -1.56 -18.16
N GLY A 711 14.42 -1.91 -17.90
CA GLY A 711 15.50 -0.94 -17.77
C GLY A 711 15.92 -0.30 -19.09
N TYR A 712 16.39 0.94 -19.01
CA TYR A 712 16.94 1.72 -20.13
C TYR A 712 18.21 2.43 -19.69
N SER A 713 19.37 1.88 -20.02
CA SER A 713 20.68 2.37 -19.57
C SER A 713 20.99 3.82 -19.95
N ASN A 714 20.44 4.32 -21.06
CA ASN A 714 20.61 5.70 -21.50
C ASN A 714 19.92 6.73 -20.59
N CYS A 715 19.06 6.30 -19.68
CA CYS A 715 18.40 7.17 -18.70
C CYS A 715 19.18 7.26 -17.38
N TYR A 716 20.22 6.43 -17.17
CA TYR A 716 21.05 6.48 -15.97
C TYR A 716 21.98 7.68 -16.00
N LYS A 717 21.66 8.70 -15.22
CA LYS A 717 22.50 9.90 -15.08
C LYS A 717 22.22 10.61 -13.76
N PRO A 718 23.19 11.38 -13.24
CA PRO A 718 22.93 12.32 -12.16
C PRO A 718 21.85 13.32 -12.56
N MET A 719 20.94 13.62 -11.65
CA MET A 719 19.84 14.55 -11.84
C MET A 719 19.98 15.74 -10.91
N THR A 720 19.58 16.91 -11.40
CA THR A 720 19.41 18.10 -10.57
C THR A 720 17.95 18.51 -10.56
N GLY A 721 17.45 18.86 -9.37
CA GLY A 721 16.09 19.35 -9.18
C GLY A 721 16.08 20.52 -8.22
N SER A 722 15.02 21.30 -8.24
CA SER A 722 14.76 22.36 -7.26
C SER A 722 13.55 22.00 -6.41
N VAL A 723 13.59 22.36 -5.14
CA VAL A 723 12.48 22.26 -4.20
C VAL A 723 12.07 23.66 -3.76
N HIS A 724 10.78 23.84 -3.54
CA HIS A 724 10.22 25.12 -3.13
C HIS A 724 9.17 24.90 -2.02
N VAL A 725 8.99 25.86 -1.14
CA VAL A 725 7.98 25.77 -0.06
C VAL A 725 6.54 25.65 -0.60
N ASN A 726 6.29 26.15 -1.81
CA ASN A 726 5.02 26.03 -2.52
C ASN A 726 4.84 24.67 -3.20
N ASP A 727 5.81 23.77 -3.14
CA ASP A 727 5.65 22.37 -3.54
C ASP A 727 4.80 21.58 -2.53
N ILE A 728 4.54 22.17 -1.34
CA ILE A 728 3.70 21.60 -0.28
C ILE A 728 2.30 22.17 -0.37
N GLU A 729 1.29 21.29 -0.35
CA GLU A 729 -0.12 21.66 -0.34
C GLU A 729 -0.62 21.83 1.12
N TRP A 730 -0.31 22.98 1.70
CA TRP A 730 -0.59 23.28 3.12
C TRP A 730 -2.09 23.19 3.47
N ASP A 731 -2.97 23.46 2.52
CA ASP A 731 -4.44 23.47 2.72
C ASP A 731 -5.07 22.08 2.78
N GLN A 732 -4.29 21.00 2.58
CA GLN A 732 -4.81 19.64 2.66
C GLN A 732 -5.11 19.19 4.09
N LEU A 733 -4.49 19.82 5.09
CA LEU A 733 -4.83 19.66 6.50
C LEU A 733 -5.16 21.03 7.10
N LYS A 734 -6.27 21.10 7.85
CA LYS A 734 -6.73 22.34 8.47
C LYS A 734 -5.67 22.96 9.39
N GLU A 735 -5.00 22.12 10.15
CA GLU A 735 -3.95 22.50 11.11
C GLU A 735 -2.71 23.09 10.40
N ALA A 736 -2.43 22.64 9.17
CA ALA A 736 -1.28 23.10 8.38
C ALA A 736 -1.57 24.37 7.57
N SER A 737 -2.84 24.73 7.37
CA SER A 737 -3.23 25.87 6.53
C SER A 737 -2.66 27.20 7.02
N GLU A 738 -2.55 27.41 8.33
CA GLU A 738 -1.93 28.63 8.88
C GLU A 738 -0.41 28.67 8.63
N MET A 739 0.27 27.52 8.64
CA MET A 739 1.71 27.44 8.30
C MET A 739 1.98 27.86 6.86
N GLY A 740 1.06 27.55 5.93
CA GLY A 740 1.15 27.94 4.53
C GLY A 740 1.08 29.44 4.28
N LYS A 741 0.67 30.25 5.27
CA LYS A 741 0.57 31.71 5.21
C LYS A 741 1.84 32.42 5.72
N ALA A 742 2.86 31.70 6.16
CA ALA A 742 4.09 32.28 6.67
C ALA A 742 4.82 33.07 5.57
N GLU A 743 5.38 34.21 5.94
CA GLU A 743 6.12 35.07 5.02
C GLU A 743 7.54 34.54 4.74
N GLU A 744 8.07 33.71 5.62
CA GLU A 744 9.41 33.14 5.55
C GLU A 744 9.46 31.76 6.21
N TYR A 745 10.26 30.88 5.63
CA TYR A 745 10.43 29.49 6.09
C TYR A 745 11.89 29.18 6.37
N ALA A 746 12.15 28.45 7.45
CA ALA A 746 13.43 27.81 7.69
C ALA A 746 13.41 26.42 7.00
N VAL A 747 14.35 26.20 6.07
CA VAL A 747 14.46 24.94 5.32
C VAL A 747 15.77 24.27 5.65
N TYR A 748 15.68 23.00 6.07
CA TYR A 748 16.84 22.16 6.37
C TYR A 748 16.98 21.05 5.31
N LEU A 749 18.14 21.01 4.64
CA LEU A 749 18.53 19.93 3.75
C LEU A 749 19.24 18.84 4.56
N ASN A 750 18.52 17.76 4.86
CA ASN A 750 18.97 16.68 5.74
C ASN A 750 20.32 16.08 5.30
N GLN A 751 20.47 15.69 4.03
CA GLN A 751 21.70 15.07 3.54
C GLN A 751 22.91 16.03 3.45
N ALA A 752 22.65 17.30 3.24
CA ALA A 752 23.70 18.33 3.12
C ALA A 752 23.99 19.03 4.45
N GLU A 753 23.19 18.77 5.50
CA GLU A 753 23.23 19.39 6.81
C GLU A 753 23.24 20.94 6.76
N LYS A 754 22.48 21.49 5.78
CA LYS A 754 22.41 22.93 5.55
C LYS A 754 21.04 23.49 5.92
N LEU A 755 21.05 24.61 6.63
CA LEU A 755 19.89 25.39 7.00
C LEU A 755 19.90 26.72 6.25
N PHE A 756 18.77 27.12 5.68
CA PHE A 756 18.57 28.44 5.09
C PHE A 756 17.16 28.96 5.30
N LEU A 757 17.03 30.26 5.19
CA LEU A 757 15.74 30.93 5.09
C LEU A 757 15.35 31.11 3.64
N THR A 758 14.05 30.94 3.37
CA THR A 758 13.46 31.18 2.05
C THR A 758 12.08 31.81 2.18
N LYS A 759 11.69 32.56 1.15
CA LYS A 759 10.37 33.18 1.05
C LYS A 759 9.56 32.54 -0.07
N PRO A 760 8.24 32.44 0.07
CA PRO A 760 7.38 31.95 -1.00
C PRO A 760 7.28 32.90 -2.19
N THR A 761 7.55 34.22 -1.96
CA THR A 761 7.63 35.26 -3.02
C THR A 761 8.76 36.23 -2.73
N THR A 762 9.40 36.77 -3.80
CA THR A 762 10.64 37.57 -3.74
C THR A 762 10.45 39.05 -3.34
N ASP A 763 9.22 39.51 -3.03
CA ASP A 763 8.93 40.93 -2.83
C ASP A 763 8.40 41.27 -1.44
N LYS A 764 9.25 41.42 -0.44
CA LYS A 764 9.05 42.35 0.71
C LYS A 764 10.28 42.44 1.61
N ILE A 765 10.60 43.62 2.09
CA ILE A 765 11.72 43.93 3.01
C ILE A 765 11.23 43.59 4.45
N PRO A 766 11.96 42.78 5.25
CA PRO A 766 11.51 42.39 6.58
C PRO A 766 11.90 43.38 7.67
N ILE A 767 10.98 43.54 8.64
CA ILE A 767 11.27 44.11 9.97
C ILE A 767 11.85 42.99 10.85
N PRO A 768 12.93 43.21 11.59
CA PRO A 768 13.53 42.18 12.43
C PRO A 768 12.65 41.92 13.68
N ILE A 769 11.95 40.81 13.68
CA ILE A 769 11.28 40.24 14.85
C ILE A 769 12.07 38.98 15.23
N ALA A 770 12.25 38.71 16.54
CA ALA A 770 12.88 37.46 16.97
C ALA A 770 12.08 36.28 16.43
N LYS A 771 12.67 35.52 15.47
CA LYS A 771 12.04 34.40 14.80
C LYS A 771 12.65 33.12 15.35
N PHE A 772 11.78 32.19 15.70
CA PHE A 772 12.17 30.85 16.12
C PHE A 772 11.39 29.83 15.29
N ALA A 773 12.10 28.84 14.73
CA ALA A 773 11.48 27.75 13.98
C ALA A 773 12.17 26.41 14.30
N PRO A 774 11.49 25.46 14.98
CA PRO A 774 12.09 24.17 15.26
C PRO A 774 12.14 23.31 13.99
N ILE A 775 13.30 22.71 13.73
CA ILE A 775 13.52 21.75 12.65
C ILE A 775 13.28 20.31 13.15
N GLY A 776 13.69 20.02 14.41
CA GLY A 776 13.55 18.71 15.03
C GLY A 776 14.86 17.94 15.13
N LEU A 777 14.81 16.61 15.09
CA LEU A 777 15.98 15.73 15.27
C LEU A 777 16.69 15.47 13.92
N THR A 778 17.90 16.00 13.77
CA THR A 778 18.65 15.89 12.51
C THR A 778 19.24 14.50 12.24
N ASN A 779 19.30 13.66 13.24
CA ASN A 779 19.64 12.24 13.10
C ASN A 779 18.48 11.38 12.54
N MET A 780 17.29 11.94 12.40
CA MET A 780 16.13 11.28 11.76
C MET A 780 15.96 11.78 10.32
N PHE A 781 15.53 10.91 9.39
CA PHE A 781 15.19 11.34 8.03
C PHE A 781 14.02 12.32 8.02
N ASN A 782 12.96 12.07 8.80
CA ASN A 782 11.89 13.02 9.04
C ASN A 782 12.14 13.78 10.34
N SER A 783 13.07 14.74 10.32
CA SER A 783 13.45 15.53 11.49
C SER A 783 12.25 16.19 12.17
N GLY A 784 11.36 16.81 11.38
CA GLY A 784 10.17 17.54 11.89
C GLY A 784 9.09 16.64 12.47
N GLY A 785 9.06 15.36 12.12
CA GLY A 785 8.13 14.38 12.71
C GLY A 785 8.38 14.10 14.20
N ALA A 786 9.57 14.46 14.70
CA ALA A 786 9.90 14.39 16.13
C ALA A 786 9.20 15.46 16.99
N ILE A 787 8.69 16.55 16.38
CA ILE A 787 8.09 17.67 17.11
C ILE A 787 6.64 17.34 17.45
N GLN A 788 6.33 17.23 18.75
CA GLN A 788 5.02 16.86 19.28
C GLN A 788 4.21 18.06 19.78
N GLY A 789 4.87 19.13 20.24
CA GLY A 789 4.25 20.36 20.74
C GLY A 789 5.07 21.59 20.36
N LEU A 790 4.38 22.72 20.09
CA LEU A 790 4.99 24.02 19.83
C LEU A 790 4.09 25.12 20.36
N GLN A 791 4.63 25.98 21.23
CA GLN A 791 3.93 27.12 21.81
C GLN A 791 4.87 28.32 21.82
N TYR A 792 4.32 29.51 21.54
CA TYR A 792 5.01 30.78 21.62
C TYR A 792 4.33 31.68 22.66
N GLU A 793 5.13 32.37 23.46
CA GLU A 793 4.64 33.45 24.34
C GLU A 793 5.19 34.78 23.82
N GLU A 794 4.29 35.74 23.60
CA GLU A 794 4.66 37.08 23.14
C GLU A 794 5.12 37.92 24.34
N ALA A 795 6.13 38.76 24.13
CA ALA A 795 6.53 39.75 25.14
C ALA A 795 5.43 40.82 25.26
N THR A 796 4.99 41.11 26.49
CA THR A 796 4.02 42.18 26.73
C THR A 796 4.73 43.54 26.67
N GLY A 797 4.56 44.30 25.54
CA GLY A 797 5.12 45.64 25.36
C GLY A 797 5.13 46.13 23.90
N GLU A 798 5.23 47.44 23.67
CA GLU A 798 5.40 47.99 22.32
C GLU A 798 6.74 47.52 21.71
N GLY A 799 6.67 46.73 20.68
CA GLY A 799 7.80 46.10 19.97
C GLY A 799 7.86 44.57 20.12
N ALA A 800 6.74 43.90 20.34
CA ALA A 800 6.57 42.49 20.69
C ALA A 800 7.50 41.52 19.95
N ASN A 801 8.58 41.11 20.63
CA ASN A 801 9.40 39.97 20.28
C ASN A 801 8.81 38.72 20.98
N CYS A 802 9.03 37.53 20.40
CA CYS A 802 8.77 36.29 21.11
C CYS A 802 9.55 36.30 22.43
N ALA A 803 8.87 36.23 23.59
CA ALA A 803 9.52 36.18 24.91
C ALA A 803 10.02 34.79 25.25
N SER A 804 9.25 33.76 24.81
CA SER A 804 9.66 32.37 24.98
C SER A 804 9.08 31.47 23.87
N ALA A 805 9.79 30.37 23.58
CA ALA A 805 9.31 29.30 22.73
C ALA A 805 9.42 27.96 23.49
N LYS A 806 8.31 27.22 23.58
CA LYS A 806 8.26 25.89 24.18
C LYS A 806 8.05 24.85 23.11
N VAL A 807 8.93 23.84 23.07
CA VAL A 807 8.91 22.76 22.08
C VAL A 807 8.90 21.41 22.80
N GLU A 808 7.97 20.53 22.45
CA GLU A 808 7.97 19.14 22.88
C GLU A 808 8.55 18.28 21.76
N VAL A 809 9.59 17.51 22.05
CA VAL A 809 10.32 16.69 21.08
C VAL A 809 10.33 15.25 21.55
N LYS A 810 9.90 14.32 20.70
CA LYS A 810 10.03 12.88 20.94
C LYS A 810 11.31 12.37 20.29
N GLY A 811 12.12 11.65 21.06
CA GLY A 811 13.36 11.03 20.59
C GLY A 811 14.61 11.57 21.27
N GLY A 812 15.74 10.95 21.00
CA GLY A 812 17.06 11.37 21.43
C GLY A 812 17.96 11.70 20.24
N GLY A 813 18.97 12.52 20.44
CA GLY A 813 19.93 12.90 19.45
C GLY A 813 20.03 14.42 19.25
N LYS A 814 20.54 14.83 18.10
CA LYS A 814 20.84 16.24 17.81
C LYS A 814 19.57 17.00 17.38
N PHE A 815 19.06 17.83 18.30
CA PHE A 815 17.96 18.77 18.00
C PHE A 815 18.52 20.01 17.32
N LEU A 816 17.83 20.48 16.29
CA LEU A 816 18.11 21.69 15.53
C LEU A 816 16.87 22.60 15.52
N ALA A 817 17.11 23.91 15.72
CA ALA A 817 16.15 24.97 15.42
C ALA A 817 16.84 26.13 14.69
N TYR A 818 16.05 26.94 14.00
CA TYR A 818 16.45 28.26 13.55
C TYR A 818 16.03 29.29 14.58
N THR A 819 16.91 30.24 14.92
CA THR A 819 16.56 31.44 15.65
C THR A 819 17.34 32.66 15.18
N SER A 820 16.65 33.79 14.96
CA SER A 820 17.24 35.02 14.45
C SER A 820 18.06 35.77 15.54
N VAL A 821 17.88 35.43 16.80
CA VAL A 821 18.57 36.00 17.97
C VAL A 821 19.03 34.89 18.89
N LEU A 822 20.11 35.14 19.63
CA LEU A 822 20.62 34.24 20.68
C LEU A 822 19.62 34.16 21.83
N PRO A 823 19.06 32.98 22.20
CA PRO A 823 18.30 32.86 23.44
C PRO A 823 19.13 33.16 24.64
N SER A 824 18.56 33.85 25.64
CA SER A 824 19.23 34.14 26.91
C SER A 824 19.42 32.89 27.75
N LYS A 825 18.46 31.95 27.69
CA LYS A 825 18.47 30.66 28.40
C LYS A 825 17.74 29.58 27.63
N CYS A 826 18.15 28.31 27.85
CA CYS A 826 17.46 27.12 27.42
C CYS A 826 17.22 26.18 28.61
N TYR A 827 16.00 25.66 28.73
CA TYR A 827 15.64 24.66 29.74
C TYR A 827 15.23 23.35 29.05
N LEU A 828 15.75 22.23 29.54
CA LEU A 828 15.33 20.88 29.20
C LEU A 828 14.61 20.28 30.43
N ASN A 829 13.31 20.01 30.30
CA ASN A 829 12.46 19.48 31.38
C ASN A 829 12.56 20.31 32.67
N GLY A 830 12.70 21.65 32.52
CA GLY A 830 12.84 22.59 33.64
C GLY A 830 14.25 22.79 34.20
N ALA A 831 15.23 22.01 33.77
CA ALA A 831 16.63 22.20 34.12
C ALA A 831 17.35 23.05 33.06
N GLU A 832 18.14 24.06 33.48
CA GLU A 832 18.93 24.88 32.57
C GLU A 832 20.00 24.03 31.88
N VAL A 833 20.15 24.16 30.57
CA VAL A 833 21.09 23.37 29.73
C VAL A 833 21.86 24.27 28.78
N GLU A 834 23.09 23.85 28.45
CA GLU A 834 23.90 24.51 27.44
C GLU A 834 23.42 24.17 26.03
N PHE A 835 23.58 25.11 25.11
CA PHE A 835 23.26 24.96 23.71
C PHE A 835 24.28 25.72 22.85
N GLU A 836 24.41 25.29 21.58
CA GLU A 836 25.24 25.99 20.59
C GLU A 836 24.36 26.88 19.74
N TRP A 837 24.80 28.10 19.43
CA TRP A 837 24.15 29.01 18.50
C TRP A 837 25.17 29.69 17.59
N THR A 838 24.81 29.76 16.30
CA THR A 838 25.66 30.37 15.27
C THR A 838 24.92 31.55 14.64
N SER A 839 25.51 32.76 14.76
CA SER A 839 24.89 33.98 14.25
C SER A 839 24.83 34.06 12.71
N GLN A 840 25.72 33.33 12.01
CA GLN A 840 25.80 33.36 10.54
C GLN A 840 24.57 32.76 9.84
N ASP A 841 24.04 31.68 10.36
CA ASP A 841 22.93 30.93 9.78
C ASP A 841 21.76 30.73 10.76
N GLY A 842 21.83 31.29 11.96
CA GLY A 842 20.78 31.20 12.96
C GLY A 842 20.57 29.80 13.53
N LYS A 843 21.53 28.89 13.38
CA LYS A 843 21.44 27.54 13.91
C LYS A 843 21.54 27.53 15.42
N LEU A 844 20.58 26.91 16.05
CA LEU A 844 20.57 26.54 17.44
C LEU A 844 20.58 25.02 17.55
N ILE A 845 21.55 24.46 18.28
CA ILE A 845 21.79 23.03 18.39
C ILE A 845 21.91 22.65 19.87
N LEU A 846 21.25 21.54 20.24
CA LEU A 846 21.48 20.86 21.48
C LEU A 846 21.27 19.35 21.37
N ASN A 847 21.91 18.54 22.21
CA ASN A 847 21.74 17.09 22.23
C ASN A 847 20.68 16.69 23.26
N LEU A 848 19.71 15.90 22.86
CA LEU A 848 18.64 15.38 23.69
C LEU A 848 18.93 13.92 24.05
N PRO A 849 18.80 13.54 25.34
CA PRO A 849 18.81 12.14 25.74
C PRO A 849 17.47 11.49 25.41
N TRP A 850 17.46 10.17 25.27
CA TRP A 850 16.22 9.40 25.35
C TRP A 850 15.84 9.22 26.81
N ILE A 851 14.63 9.58 27.22
CA ILE A 851 14.15 9.54 28.61
C ILE A 851 12.99 8.54 28.70
N GLU A 852 13.22 7.37 29.26
CA GLU A 852 12.24 6.28 29.36
C GLU A 852 10.97 6.69 30.11
N GLU A 853 11.11 7.43 31.24
CA GLU A 853 10.01 7.86 32.10
C GLU A 853 8.96 8.72 31.38
N THR A 854 9.38 9.45 30.33
CA THR A 854 8.49 10.28 29.50
C THR A 854 8.18 9.66 28.15
N SER A 855 8.46 8.37 27.95
CA SER A 855 8.35 7.71 26.66
C SER A 855 9.10 8.44 25.54
N GLY A 856 10.27 8.97 25.89
CA GLY A 856 11.17 9.71 24.98
C GLY A 856 10.75 11.15 24.70
N ILE A 857 9.75 11.73 25.38
CA ILE A 857 9.35 13.12 25.17
C ILE A 857 10.14 14.05 26.08
N SER A 858 10.82 15.02 25.48
CA SER A 858 11.56 16.11 26.12
C SER A 858 10.85 17.44 25.90
N SER A 859 10.72 18.25 26.94
CA SER A 859 10.18 19.63 26.89
C SER A 859 11.33 20.63 26.90
N LEU A 860 11.48 21.37 25.82
CA LEU A 860 12.46 22.46 25.67
C LEU A 860 11.77 23.80 25.83
N THR A 861 12.38 24.72 26.60
CA THR A 861 11.91 26.10 26.70
C THR A 861 13.06 27.04 26.43
N PHE A 862 12.94 27.89 25.45
CA PHE A 862 13.91 28.93 25.06
C PHE A 862 13.37 30.28 25.50
N ILE A 863 14.19 31.06 26.22
CA ILE A 863 13.91 32.44 26.67
C ILE A 863 14.74 33.40 25.81
N PHE A 864 14.10 34.37 25.20
CA PHE A 864 14.76 35.36 24.34
C PHE A 864 14.99 36.70 25.05
#